data_8506e208ef6ac5a5e64285f0481b2c9a
#
_entry.id   8506e208ef6ac5a5e64285f0481b2c9a
#
_cell.length_a   1.000
_cell.length_b   1.000
_cell.length_c   1.000
_cell.angle_alpha   90.00
_cell.angle_beta   90.00
_cell.angle_gamma   90.00
#
_symmetry.space_group_name_H-M   'P 1'
#
loop_
_entity.id
_entity.type
_entity.pdbx_description
1 polymer ?
#
loop_
_entity_poly.entity_id
_entity_poly.type
_entity_poly.pdbx_seq_one_letter_code
_entity_poly.pdbx_strand_id
1 'polypeptide(L)'
;MAAATFVEKFRGTEFVHASVYGSWWFVGLWAVLALLAVAYFVGRRVRRASVVLLHLSFAVILAGALLTHVTSWQGAVRLRVGETVSTYYENVPGGDVVERKLPFELRLESFDVKYHDGTRAEADYVSRFTITDGGATQRAEVSMNNVWKYRSVRFYQSSYDPDMRGSILALNSDPWGIPVTYAGYALLFLSLVWLLVDPKGAFRRLFKSDMMRRGVLSVMAVCAMSQAAGAANTLPRETADRLGRLNILYNDRVCPLQTFAVDFTKKLCGSARYGDYTPEQVLAGFIFYGDEWSAEPIIRVKNGPLRDALQLPGRCSVNTFFNQVMGGYILGPYLNEYYHGHNDKFHKQVADIDDRLMMVMELRRGTLLRVFPFTSGGKTTWYSPTENITDTLVDEAHRKYMQNVFSLIYGEVLAGSYGNVDKILDKMLKYQQLNGGSSLPSAAQVKAERIYNAIPFATILFMVNLTLGVVLLIIGLIRLIRPVKTDKPDRPDKALLRAVPVVGGALLGLSLLALTACIALRWIVGGRVPMANGYETMLLLAWFVMVLALVAARRFRIALPFGFLMSGFFLLVSHINQMDPQITHIMPVLSSPLLSVHVSVIMMSFALLSLTFICGLTAIILRLVRGRNAVELDGQLDSLALLSRLLLYPALALLGVGIFVGAIWANVSWGAYWSWDAKEVWGLITLMVYAVAAHAASVPFLRRSMGYHIFMTLAFLTLVMTYFGVNYFLGGMHSYA
;
A
#
# COMPACT_ATOMS: atom_id res chain seq x y z
N MET A 1 -12.67 -16.15 -16.55
CA MET A 1 -12.30 -15.01 -15.68
C MET A 1 -10.81 -14.67 -15.80
N ALA A 2 -9.86 -15.51 -15.37
CA ALA A 2 -8.43 -15.16 -15.46
C ALA A 2 -7.97 -14.77 -16.89
N ALA A 3 -8.33 -15.55 -17.92
CA ALA A 3 -8.01 -15.19 -19.30
C ALA A 3 -8.62 -13.85 -19.72
N ALA A 4 -9.82 -13.52 -19.25
CA ALA A 4 -10.48 -12.25 -19.56
C ALA A 4 -9.67 -11.03 -19.06
N THR A 5 -9.06 -11.10 -17.86
CA THR A 5 -8.23 -9.99 -17.36
C THR A 5 -6.95 -9.77 -18.19
N PHE A 6 -6.41 -10.83 -18.80
CA PHE A 6 -5.29 -10.66 -19.74
C PHE A 6 -5.77 -10.07 -21.09
N VAL A 7 -6.94 -10.50 -21.58
CA VAL A 7 -7.53 -9.91 -22.79
C VAL A 7 -7.85 -8.44 -22.56
N GLU A 8 -8.36 -8.08 -21.40
CA GLU A 8 -8.65 -6.70 -20.98
C GLU A 8 -7.43 -5.78 -21.13
N LYS A 9 -6.25 -6.24 -20.70
CA LYS A 9 -5.00 -5.49 -20.85
C LYS A 9 -4.66 -5.12 -22.29
N PHE A 10 -4.99 -5.98 -23.24
CA PHE A 10 -4.63 -5.78 -24.66
C PHE A 10 -5.75 -5.21 -25.52
N ARG A 11 -7.03 -5.44 -25.15
CA ARG A 11 -8.21 -5.04 -25.92
C ARG A 11 -9.05 -3.97 -25.24
N GLY A 12 -8.73 -3.61 -24.01
CA GLY A 12 -9.47 -2.63 -23.21
C GLY A 12 -10.66 -3.23 -22.44
N THR A 13 -11.08 -2.49 -21.41
CA THR A 13 -12.15 -2.88 -20.46
C THR A 13 -13.49 -3.00 -21.16
N GLU A 14 -13.84 -2.07 -22.08
CA GLU A 14 -15.12 -2.06 -22.79
C GLU A 14 -15.33 -3.34 -23.63
N PHE A 15 -14.29 -3.78 -24.35
CA PHE A 15 -14.34 -5.00 -25.13
C PHE A 15 -14.63 -6.23 -24.27
N VAL A 16 -13.94 -6.37 -23.12
CA VAL A 16 -14.13 -7.54 -22.25
C VAL A 16 -15.46 -7.47 -21.53
N HIS A 17 -15.90 -6.28 -21.15
CA HIS A 17 -17.21 -6.10 -20.55
C HIS A 17 -18.33 -6.52 -21.50
N ALA A 18 -18.29 -6.05 -22.77
CA ALA A 18 -19.29 -6.42 -23.77
C ALA A 18 -19.24 -7.91 -24.17
N SER A 19 -18.02 -8.47 -24.35
CA SER A 19 -17.85 -9.82 -24.90
C SER A 19 -17.90 -10.94 -23.87
N VAL A 20 -17.56 -10.65 -22.61
CA VAL A 20 -17.44 -11.66 -21.53
C VAL A 20 -18.38 -11.33 -20.38
N TYR A 21 -18.07 -10.31 -19.57
CA TYR A 21 -18.74 -10.10 -18.29
C TYR A 21 -20.21 -9.69 -18.40
N GLY A 22 -20.56 -8.86 -19.40
CA GLY A 22 -21.93 -8.45 -19.69
C GLY A 22 -22.70 -9.45 -20.60
N SER A 23 -22.06 -10.51 -21.07
CA SER A 23 -22.67 -11.45 -22.00
C SER A 23 -23.61 -12.46 -21.32
N TRP A 24 -24.70 -12.81 -22.01
CA TRP A 24 -25.66 -13.81 -21.49
C TRP A 24 -25.08 -15.20 -21.34
N TRP A 25 -24.06 -15.58 -22.11
CA TRP A 25 -23.39 -16.87 -21.93
C TRP A 25 -22.63 -16.93 -20.59
N PHE A 26 -22.00 -15.82 -20.17
CA PHE A 26 -21.29 -15.74 -18.89
C PHE A 26 -22.27 -15.74 -17.69
N VAL A 27 -23.37 -14.98 -17.81
CA VAL A 27 -24.49 -15.04 -16.84
C VAL A 27 -25.06 -16.47 -16.75
N GLY A 28 -25.23 -17.14 -17.90
CA GLY A 28 -25.67 -18.53 -17.96
C GLY A 28 -24.76 -19.52 -17.25
N LEU A 29 -23.43 -19.34 -17.35
CA LEU A 29 -22.46 -20.15 -16.61
C LEU A 29 -22.63 -20.02 -15.08
N TRP A 30 -22.83 -18.79 -14.58
CA TRP A 30 -23.09 -18.57 -13.16
C TRP A 30 -24.43 -19.16 -12.71
N ALA A 31 -25.47 -19.06 -13.53
CA ALA A 31 -26.76 -19.69 -13.26
C ALA A 31 -26.65 -21.22 -13.20
N VAL A 32 -25.94 -21.84 -14.13
CA VAL A 32 -25.67 -23.29 -14.14
C VAL A 32 -24.90 -23.70 -12.87
N LEU A 33 -23.86 -22.93 -12.48
CA LEU A 33 -23.10 -23.20 -11.26
C LEU A 33 -24.00 -23.14 -10.01
N ALA A 34 -24.87 -22.14 -9.92
CA ALA A 34 -25.82 -22.01 -8.82
C ALA A 34 -26.81 -23.18 -8.77
N LEU A 35 -27.37 -23.57 -9.90
CA LEU A 35 -28.29 -24.72 -10.00
C LEU A 35 -27.60 -26.02 -9.64
N LEU A 36 -26.38 -26.27 -10.08
CA LEU A 36 -25.60 -27.45 -9.72
C LEU A 36 -25.30 -27.48 -8.22
N ALA A 37 -24.98 -26.33 -7.60
CA ALA A 37 -24.79 -26.22 -6.17
C ALA A 37 -26.09 -26.61 -5.41
N VAL A 38 -27.24 -26.08 -5.80
CA VAL A 38 -28.52 -26.40 -5.20
C VAL A 38 -28.84 -27.91 -5.38
N ALA A 39 -28.69 -28.46 -6.59
CA ALA A 39 -28.91 -29.88 -6.87
C ALA A 39 -28.00 -30.78 -6.01
N TYR A 40 -26.74 -30.41 -5.83
CA TYR A 40 -25.80 -31.11 -4.95
C TYR A 40 -26.27 -31.09 -3.49
N PHE A 41 -26.72 -29.94 -2.97
CA PHE A 41 -27.23 -29.81 -1.61
C PHE A 41 -28.47 -30.65 -1.36
N VAL A 42 -29.42 -30.64 -2.29
CA VAL A 42 -30.64 -31.45 -2.23
C VAL A 42 -30.29 -32.92 -2.31
N GLY A 43 -29.51 -33.34 -3.30
CA GLY A 43 -29.12 -34.73 -3.52
C GLY A 43 -28.30 -35.34 -2.38
N ARG A 44 -27.40 -34.56 -1.77
CA ARG A 44 -26.57 -34.99 -0.64
C ARG A 44 -27.26 -34.80 0.73
N ARG A 45 -28.46 -34.25 0.76
CA ARG A 45 -29.23 -33.95 2.00
C ARG A 45 -28.37 -33.24 3.05
N VAL A 46 -27.63 -32.19 2.64
CA VAL A 46 -26.76 -31.41 3.55
C VAL A 46 -27.66 -30.71 4.60
N ARG A 47 -27.54 -31.10 5.88
CA ARG A 47 -28.41 -30.60 6.97
C ARG A 47 -27.73 -29.60 7.91
N ARG A 48 -26.45 -29.31 7.70
CA ARG A 48 -25.73 -28.33 8.58
C ARG A 48 -26.14 -26.91 8.24
N ALA A 49 -26.82 -26.25 9.17
CA ALA A 49 -27.36 -24.93 8.98
C ALA A 49 -26.26 -23.88 8.61
N SER A 50 -25.08 -23.92 9.27
CA SER A 50 -23.96 -23.01 8.96
C SER A 50 -23.46 -23.16 7.52
N VAL A 51 -23.38 -24.39 6.99
CA VAL A 51 -22.96 -24.66 5.62
C VAL A 51 -24.06 -24.31 4.62
N VAL A 52 -25.31 -24.65 4.92
CA VAL A 52 -26.47 -24.32 4.07
C VAL A 52 -26.60 -22.80 3.92
N LEU A 53 -26.52 -22.07 5.04
CA LEU A 53 -26.63 -20.60 5.03
C LEU A 53 -25.51 -19.94 4.23
N LEU A 54 -24.28 -20.46 4.34
CA LEU A 54 -23.14 -19.97 3.57
C LEU A 54 -23.36 -20.08 2.06
N HIS A 55 -23.84 -21.24 1.58
CA HIS A 55 -24.08 -21.42 0.15
C HIS A 55 -25.35 -20.72 -0.34
N LEU A 56 -26.36 -20.62 0.51
CA LEU A 56 -27.56 -19.84 0.23
C LEU A 56 -27.22 -18.35 0.07
N SER A 57 -26.29 -17.82 0.88
CA SER A 57 -25.88 -16.42 0.75
C SER A 57 -25.27 -16.13 -0.63
N PHE A 58 -24.44 -17.02 -1.17
CA PHE A 58 -23.93 -16.90 -2.54
C PHE A 58 -25.05 -16.95 -3.60
N ALA A 59 -26.05 -17.82 -3.42
CA ALA A 59 -27.19 -17.87 -4.32
C ALA A 59 -28.00 -16.56 -4.30
N VAL A 60 -28.19 -15.96 -3.12
CA VAL A 60 -28.86 -14.65 -2.97
C VAL A 60 -28.02 -13.53 -3.62
N ILE A 61 -26.71 -13.55 -3.43
CA ILE A 61 -25.81 -12.58 -4.08
C ILE A 61 -25.91 -12.67 -5.62
N LEU A 62 -25.88 -13.91 -6.16
CA LEU A 62 -26.02 -14.13 -7.61
C LEU A 62 -27.42 -13.71 -8.13
N ALA A 63 -28.48 -13.95 -7.35
CA ALA A 63 -29.81 -13.46 -7.69
C ALA A 63 -29.88 -11.94 -7.70
N GLY A 64 -29.25 -11.27 -6.72
CA GLY A 64 -29.13 -9.82 -6.69
C GLY A 64 -28.33 -9.28 -7.88
N ALA A 65 -27.20 -9.91 -8.23
CA ALA A 65 -26.39 -9.55 -9.40
C ALA A 65 -27.17 -9.71 -10.70
N LEU A 66 -27.99 -10.76 -10.84
CA LEU A 66 -28.88 -10.93 -11.99
C LEU A 66 -29.94 -9.82 -12.06
N LEU A 67 -30.56 -9.46 -10.94
CA LEU A 67 -31.49 -8.34 -10.86
C LEU A 67 -30.83 -7.03 -11.30
N THR A 68 -29.62 -6.73 -10.78
CA THR A 68 -28.84 -5.57 -11.23
C THR A 68 -28.61 -5.62 -12.74
N HIS A 69 -28.16 -6.77 -13.27
CA HIS A 69 -27.91 -6.90 -14.70
C HIS A 69 -29.14 -6.60 -15.59
N VAL A 70 -30.34 -6.91 -15.09
CA VAL A 70 -31.60 -6.75 -15.86
C VAL A 70 -32.27 -5.40 -15.60
N THR A 71 -32.16 -4.83 -14.40
CA THR A 71 -33.01 -3.71 -13.97
C THR A 71 -32.26 -2.41 -13.70
N SER A 72 -30.91 -2.46 -13.59
CA SER A 72 -30.13 -1.25 -13.33
C SER A 72 -29.82 -0.48 -14.60
N TRP A 73 -29.63 0.82 -14.43
CA TRP A 73 -29.04 1.68 -15.46
C TRP A 73 -27.99 2.60 -14.84
N GLN A 74 -26.99 2.96 -15.61
CA GLN A 74 -25.89 3.84 -15.23
C GLN A 74 -25.66 4.87 -16.33
N GLY A 75 -25.20 6.06 -15.94
CA GLY A 75 -24.86 7.09 -16.89
C GLY A 75 -24.07 8.21 -16.23
N ALA A 76 -23.81 9.26 -16.99
CA ALA A 76 -23.13 10.45 -16.51
C ALA A 76 -23.90 11.70 -16.91
N VAL A 77 -23.92 12.71 -16.05
CA VAL A 77 -24.44 14.04 -16.36
C VAL A 77 -23.34 15.07 -16.18
N ARG A 78 -23.14 15.91 -17.18
CA ARG A 78 -22.26 17.06 -17.09
C ARG A 78 -23.08 18.28 -16.73
N LEU A 79 -22.74 18.93 -15.64
CA LEU A 79 -23.41 20.12 -15.12
C LEU A 79 -22.42 21.28 -15.13
N ARG A 80 -22.89 22.45 -15.61
CA ARG A 80 -22.12 23.70 -15.50
C ARG A 80 -22.87 24.68 -14.62
N VAL A 81 -22.11 25.52 -13.91
CA VAL A 81 -22.67 26.50 -12.97
C VAL A 81 -23.68 27.42 -13.68
N GLY A 82 -24.91 27.43 -13.18
CA GLY A 82 -26.01 28.21 -13.69
C GLY A 82 -26.83 27.54 -14.80
N GLU A 83 -26.36 26.47 -15.42
CA GLU A 83 -27.11 25.73 -16.44
C GLU A 83 -28.08 24.73 -15.82
N THR A 84 -29.24 24.54 -16.45
CA THR A 84 -30.22 23.52 -16.07
C THR A 84 -30.21 22.42 -17.11
N VAL A 85 -30.05 21.16 -16.65
CA VAL A 85 -29.93 19.96 -17.47
C VAL A 85 -31.02 18.97 -17.04
N SER A 86 -31.69 18.37 -18.03
CA SER A 86 -32.72 17.34 -17.86
C SER A 86 -32.38 16.02 -18.59
N THR A 87 -31.14 15.89 -19.05
CA THR A 87 -30.66 14.72 -19.80
C THR A 87 -29.38 14.16 -19.19
N TYR A 88 -29.09 12.88 -19.42
CA TYR A 88 -27.86 12.23 -19.05
C TYR A 88 -27.36 11.35 -20.19
N TYR A 89 -26.12 11.01 -20.18
CA TYR A 89 -25.45 10.16 -21.16
C TYR A 89 -25.28 8.75 -20.61
N GLU A 90 -25.78 7.77 -21.37
CA GLU A 90 -25.68 6.35 -21.06
C GLU A 90 -24.71 5.68 -22.07
N ASN A 91 -23.72 4.96 -21.57
CA ASN A 91 -22.87 4.11 -22.40
C ASN A 91 -23.61 2.80 -22.70
N VAL A 92 -23.95 2.56 -23.96
CA VAL A 92 -24.64 1.36 -24.39
C VAL A 92 -23.62 0.29 -24.84
N PRO A 93 -23.88 -1.00 -24.64
CA PRO A 93 -23.03 -2.07 -25.17
C PRO A 93 -22.83 -1.91 -26.68
N GLY A 94 -21.58 -1.71 -27.11
CA GLY A 94 -21.23 -1.37 -28.51
C GLY A 94 -20.38 -0.10 -28.63
N GLY A 95 -20.22 0.67 -27.55
CA GLY A 95 -19.39 1.88 -27.49
C GLY A 95 -20.12 3.17 -27.88
N ASP A 96 -21.41 3.10 -28.19
CA ASP A 96 -22.22 4.29 -28.47
C ASP A 96 -22.68 4.95 -27.18
N VAL A 97 -22.68 6.29 -27.20
CA VAL A 97 -23.19 7.12 -26.09
C VAL A 97 -24.58 7.61 -26.47
N VAL A 98 -25.58 7.23 -25.70
CA VAL A 98 -26.98 7.62 -25.95
C VAL A 98 -27.44 8.62 -24.91
N GLU A 99 -28.02 9.73 -25.40
CA GLU A 99 -28.64 10.73 -24.53
C GLU A 99 -30.03 10.26 -24.07
N ARG A 100 -30.26 10.29 -22.75
CA ARG A 100 -31.50 9.89 -22.10
C ARG A 100 -32.08 11.05 -21.28
N LYS A 101 -33.37 11.08 -21.11
CA LYS A 101 -34.08 12.11 -20.27
C LYS A 101 -34.14 11.63 -18.80
N LEU A 102 -33.86 12.58 -17.90
CA LEU A 102 -34.15 12.44 -16.47
C LEU A 102 -35.61 12.85 -16.18
N PRO A 103 -36.27 12.25 -15.19
CA PRO A 103 -37.63 12.64 -14.78
C PRO A 103 -37.65 13.91 -13.90
N PHE A 104 -36.55 14.63 -13.78
CA PHE A 104 -36.35 15.88 -13.02
C PHE A 104 -35.24 16.70 -13.66
N GLU A 105 -35.15 17.96 -13.28
CA GLU A 105 -34.12 18.89 -13.74
C GLU A 105 -33.03 19.07 -12.69
N LEU A 106 -31.78 19.22 -13.15
CA LEU A 106 -30.61 19.47 -12.34
C LEU A 106 -29.97 20.79 -12.68
N ARG A 107 -29.66 21.62 -11.68
CA ARG A 107 -28.95 22.88 -11.86
C ARG A 107 -27.78 22.98 -10.89
N LEU A 108 -26.56 23.09 -11.41
CA LEU A 108 -25.34 23.26 -10.60
C LEU A 108 -25.31 24.68 -10.01
N GLU A 109 -25.22 24.78 -8.69
CA GLU A 109 -25.07 26.05 -7.97
C GLU A 109 -23.58 26.41 -7.82
N SER A 110 -22.75 25.47 -7.35
CA SER A 110 -21.30 25.65 -7.25
C SER A 110 -20.56 24.30 -7.34
N PHE A 111 -19.33 24.38 -7.80
CA PHE A 111 -18.33 23.31 -7.69
C PHE A 111 -17.10 23.86 -7.00
N ASP A 112 -16.61 23.17 -5.96
CA ASP A 112 -15.49 23.59 -5.14
C ASP A 112 -14.48 22.44 -4.98
N VAL A 113 -13.22 22.71 -5.24
CA VAL A 113 -12.11 21.81 -4.87
C VAL A 113 -11.57 22.26 -3.53
N LYS A 114 -11.61 21.38 -2.54
CA LYS A 114 -11.00 21.60 -1.23
C LYS A 114 -9.57 21.10 -1.25
N TYR A 115 -8.66 21.86 -0.70
CA TYR A 115 -7.26 21.51 -0.59
C TYR A 115 -6.84 21.29 0.88
N HIS A 116 -5.82 20.49 1.12
CA HIS A 116 -5.19 20.41 2.43
C HIS A 116 -4.50 21.74 2.75
N ASP A 117 -4.61 22.20 3.99
CA ASP A 117 -4.14 23.52 4.40
C ASP A 117 -2.66 23.75 4.07
N GLY A 118 -2.39 24.88 3.40
CA GLY A 118 -1.05 25.29 2.99
C GLY A 118 -0.44 24.48 1.84
N THR A 119 -1.21 23.63 1.19
CA THR A 119 -0.74 22.77 0.09
C THR A 119 -1.58 22.93 -1.17
N ARG A 120 -1.20 22.25 -2.25
CA ARG A 120 -2.02 22.08 -3.47
C ARG A 120 -2.60 20.68 -3.57
N ALA A 121 -2.39 19.81 -2.55
CA ALA A 121 -2.99 18.49 -2.51
C ALA A 121 -4.49 18.58 -2.30
N GLU A 122 -5.24 17.97 -3.17
CA GLU A 122 -6.70 17.95 -3.16
C GLU A 122 -7.22 17.08 -2.01
N ALA A 123 -8.13 17.65 -1.20
CA ALA A 123 -8.71 16.98 -0.04
C ALA A 123 -10.14 16.48 -0.31
N ASP A 124 -10.92 17.18 -1.15
CA ASP A 124 -12.28 16.79 -1.55
C ASP A 124 -12.73 17.57 -2.78
N TYR A 125 -13.74 17.03 -3.50
CA TYR A 125 -14.42 17.67 -4.62
C TYR A 125 -15.89 17.75 -4.28
N VAL A 126 -16.45 18.96 -4.21
CA VAL A 126 -17.81 19.19 -3.72
C VAL A 126 -18.65 19.87 -4.80
N SER A 127 -19.71 19.19 -5.21
CA SER A 127 -20.73 19.73 -6.12
C SER A 127 -22.00 20.02 -5.35
N ARG A 128 -22.45 21.29 -5.41
CA ARG A 128 -23.77 21.71 -4.88
C ARG A 128 -24.68 22.00 -6.04
N PHE A 129 -25.82 21.35 -6.04
CA PHE A 129 -26.82 21.49 -7.12
C PHE A 129 -28.23 21.40 -6.59
N THR A 130 -29.15 21.85 -7.41
CA THR A 130 -30.59 21.87 -7.11
C THR A 130 -31.28 20.87 -8.01
N ILE A 131 -32.20 20.08 -7.44
CA ILE A 131 -33.09 19.15 -8.14
C ILE A 131 -34.46 19.75 -8.17
N THR A 132 -35.05 19.95 -9.37
CA THR A 132 -36.41 20.46 -9.57
C THR A 132 -37.26 19.33 -10.18
N ASP A 133 -38.35 18.98 -9.50
CA ASP A 133 -39.27 17.91 -9.89
C ASP A 133 -40.72 18.31 -9.64
N GLY A 134 -41.50 18.49 -10.71
CA GLY A 134 -42.91 18.90 -10.62
C GLY A 134 -43.16 20.22 -9.87
N GLY A 135 -42.21 21.16 -9.91
CA GLY A 135 -42.23 22.44 -9.19
C GLY A 135 -41.69 22.42 -7.77
N ALA A 136 -41.39 21.24 -7.21
CA ALA A 136 -40.69 21.13 -5.94
C ALA A 136 -39.17 21.20 -6.18
N THR A 137 -38.46 21.97 -5.35
CA THR A 137 -37.01 22.19 -5.47
C THR A 137 -36.31 21.71 -4.21
N GLN A 138 -35.29 20.90 -4.39
CA GLN A 138 -34.44 20.35 -3.29
C GLN A 138 -32.98 20.63 -3.57
N ARG A 139 -32.26 21.15 -2.58
CA ARG A 139 -30.80 21.29 -2.63
C ARG A 139 -30.13 19.98 -2.33
N ALA A 140 -29.05 19.68 -3.04
CA ALA A 140 -28.24 18.49 -2.93
C ALA A 140 -26.76 18.86 -2.90
N GLU A 141 -25.99 18.13 -2.12
CA GLU A 141 -24.53 18.22 -2.08
C GLU A 141 -23.94 16.82 -2.25
N VAL A 142 -23.01 16.71 -3.18
CA VAL A 142 -22.27 15.47 -3.48
C VAL A 142 -20.78 15.76 -3.37
N SER A 143 -20.04 14.88 -2.69
CA SER A 143 -18.58 14.91 -2.69
C SER A 143 -18.01 13.50 -2.76
N MET A 144 -16.67 13.37 -2.78
CA MET A 144 -16.03 12.05 -2.75
C MET A 144 -16.46 11.29 -1.49
N ASN A 145 -16.89 10.03 -1.66
CA ASN A 145 -17.43 9.18 -0.60
C ASN A 145 -18.72 9.68 0.10
N ASN A 146 -19.33 10.75 -0.40
CA ASN A 146 -20.60 11.29 0.11
C ASN A 146 -21.62 11.38 -1.02
N VAL A 147 -22.47 10.37 -1.10
CA VAL A 147 -23.44 10.15 -2.18
C VAL A 147 -24.76 10.81 -1.86
N TRP A 148 -25.38 11.47 -2.84
CA TRP A 148 -26.76 11.92 -2.71
C TRP A 148 -27.71 10.95 -3.40
N LYS A 149 -28.88 10.74 -2.80
CA LYS A 149 -29.94 9.89 -3.38
C LYS A 149 -31.23 10.69 -3.55
N TYR A 150 -31.74 10.67 -4.77
CA TYR A 150 -33.06 11.22 -5.07
C TYR A 150 -33.90 10.18 -5.82
N ARG A 151 -35.07 9.80 -5.28
CA ARG A 151 -35.86 8.65 -5.74
C ARG A 151 -35.00 7.36 -5.79
N SER A 152 -34.92 6.72 -6.97
CA SER A 152 -34.05 5.54 -7.18
C SER A 152 -32.64 5.89 -7.69
N VAL A 153 -32.39 7.16 -8.02
CA VAL A 153 -31.13 7.62 -8.62
C VAL A 153 -30.16 8.05 -7.53
N ARG A 154 -28.91 7.59 -7.64
CA ARG A 154 -27.79 8.01 -6.80
C ARG A 154 -26.82 8.82 -7.63
N PHE A 155 -26.28 9.87 -7.04
CA PHE A 155 -25.34 10.80 -7.64
C PHE A 155 -23.98 10.66 -6.98
N TYR A 156 -22.93 10.55 -7.80
CA TYR A 156 -21.55 10.38 -7.37
C TYR A 156 -20.67 11.43 -8.03
N GLN A 157 -19.73 12.00 -7.30
CA GLN A 157 -18.71 12.87 -7.88
C GLN A 157 -17.76 12.03 -8.72
N SER A 158 -17.67 12.27 -10.01
CA SER A 158 -16.85 11.51 -10.95
C SER A 158 -15.65 12.30 -11.46
N SER A 159 -15.90 13.49 -12.02
CA SER A 159 -14.87 14.33 -12.61
C SER A 159 -15.33 15.80 -12.58
N TYR A 160 -14.51 16.70 -13.11
CA TYR A 160 -14.84 18.10 -13.23
C TYR A 160 -14.19 18.74 -14.45
N ASP A 161 -14.68 19.89 -14.87
CA ASP A 161 -14.12 20.63 -16.01
C ASP A 161 -12.82 21.34 -15.60
N PRO A 162 -11.82 21.44 -16.48
CA PRO A 162 -10.54 22.10 -16.19
C PRO A 162 -10.66 23.57 -15.75
N ASP A 163 -11.74 24.23 -16.13
CA ASP A 163 -12.04 25.62 -15.74
C ASP A 163 -12.69 25.74 -14.34
N MET A 164 -12.89 24.63 -13.63
CA MET A 164 -13.54 24.50 -12.32
C MET A 164 -14.98 25.07 -12.28
N ARG A 165 -15.63 25.26 -13.45
CA ARG A 165 -17.00 25.75 -13.58
C ARG A 165 -18.01 24.68 -13.94
N GLY A 166 -17.57 23.43 -14.07
CA GLY A 166 -18.42 22.30 -14.37
C GLY A 166 -18.04 21.07 -13.56
N SER A 167 -19.03 20.26 -13.28
CA SER A 167 -18.90 18.98 -12.61
C SER A 167 -19.52 17.86 -13.42
N ILE A 168 -18.90 16.71 -13.44
CA ILE A 168 -19.43 15.49 -14.03
C ILE A 168 -19.83 14.55 -12.92
N LEU A 169 -21.13 14.29 -12.82
CA LEU A 169 -21.67 13.36 -11.84
C LEU A 169 -21.99 12.03 -12.53
N ALA A 170 -21.55 10.93 -11.94
CA ALA A 170 -22.01 9.61 -12.32
C ALA A 170 -23.38 9.35 -11.67
N LEU A 171 -24.28 8.74 -12.43
CA LEU A 171 -25.62 8.38 -12.03
C LEU A 171 -25.74 6.85 -12.01
N ASN A 172 -26.40 6.33 -10.96
CA ASN A 172 -26.75 4.92 -10.89
C ASN A 172 -28.16 4.76 -10.31
N SER A 173 -28.97 3.92 -10.95
CA SER A 173 -30.28 3.51 -10.44
C SER A 173 -30.36 1.99 -10.45
N ASP A 174 -30.33 1.39 -9.27
CA ASP A 174 -30.51 -0.04 -9.03
C ASP A 174 -31.38 -0.26 -7.79
N PRO A 175 -32.70 -0.12 -7.94
CA PRO A 175 -33.62 -0.21 -6.81
C PRO A 175 -33.83 -1.64 -6.28
N TRP A 176 -33.60 -2.66 -7.10
CA TRP A 176 -33.87 -4.06 -6.77
C TRP A 176 -32.61 -4.89 -6.52
N GLY A 177 -31.61 -4.76 -7.35
CA GLY A 177 -30.40 -5.59 -7.28
C GLY A 177 -29.57 -5.31 -6.02
N ILE A 178 -29.33 -4.05 -5.71
CA ILE A 178 -28.53 -3.66 -4.54
C ILE A 178 -29.12 -4.17 -3.22
N PRO A 179 -30.42 -3.98 -2.91
CA PRO A 179 -30.99 -4.51 -1.66
C PRO A 179 -30.88 -6.02 -1.52
N VAL A 180 -31.13 -6.77 -2.61
CA VAL A 180 -31.01 -8.24 -2.60
C VAL A 180 -29.57 -8.69 -2.42
N THR A 181 -28.63 -8.06 -3.14
CA THR A 181 -27.19 -8.33 -3.01
C THR A 181 -26.70 -8.05 -1.58
N TYR A 182 -27.12 -6.92 -0.99
CA TYR A 182 -26.74 -6.58 0.40
C TYR A 182 -27.35 -7.52 1.44
N ALA A 183 -28.57 -8.00 1.23
CA ALA A 183 -29.12 -9.08 2.04
C ALA A 183 -28.26 -10.35 1.94
N GLY A 184 -27.79 -10.69 0.73
CA GLY A 184 -26.84 -11.78 0.52
C GLY A 184 -25.52 -11.56 1.26
N TYR A 185 -24.95 -10.34 1.28
CA TYR A 185 -23.72 -10.01 2.03
C TYR A 185 -23.94 -10.15 3.54
N ALA A 186 -25.06 -9.69 4.06
CA ALA A 186 -25.41 -9.85 5.49
C ALA A 186 -25.51 -11.33 5.88
N LEU A 187 -26.18 -12.15 5.06
CA LEU A 187 -26.25 -13.61 5.26
C LEU A 187 -24.86 -14.25 5.18
N LEU A 188 -24.02 -13.83 4.26
CA LEU A 188 -22.64 -14.32 4.11
C LEU A 188 -21.82 -14.01 5.37
N PHE A 189 -21.82 -12.78 5.85
CA PHE A 189 -21.04 -12.39 7.03
C PHE A 189 -21.49 -13.18 8.27
N LEU A 190 -22.79 -13.29 8.49
CA LEU A 190 -23.35 -14.10 9.58
C LEU A 190 -22.96 -15.57 9.46
N SER A 191 -23.03 -16.15 8.27
CA SER A 191 -22.70 -17.55 8.02
C SER A 191 -21.21 -17.85 8.21
N LEU A 192 -20.32 -16.94 7.80
CA LEU A 192 -18.87 -17.07 7.99
C LEU A 192 -18.49 -17.04 9.46
N VAL A 193 -19.06 -16.11 10.24
CA VAL A 193 -18.88 -16.09 11.70
C VAL A 193 -19.42 -17.40 12.32
N TRP A 194 -20.61 -17.82 11.93
CA TRP A 194 -21.19 -19.07 12.43
C TRP A 194 -20.34 -20.29 12.09
N LEU A 195 -19.78 -20.38 10.88
CA LEU A 195 -18.89 -21.46 10.46
C LEU A 195 -17.65 -21.60 11.38
N LEU A 196 -17.10 -20.50 11.86
CA LEU A 196 -15.96 -20.49 12.77
C LEU A 196 -16.34 -20.85 14.22
N VAL A 197 -17.55 -20.48 14.65
CA VAL A 197 -18.02 -20.67 16.03
C VAL A 197 -18.75 -22.01 16.22
N ASP A 198 -19.31 -22.62 15.17
CA ASP A 198 -20.10 -23.85 15.21
C ASP A 198 -19.38 -24.99 15.97
N PRO A 199 -19.89 -25.45 17.12
CA PRO A 199 -19.24 -26.49 17.93
C PRO A 199 -19.02 -27.82 17.18
N LYS A 200 -19.87 -28.12 16.20
CA LYS A 200 -19.80 -29.30 15.33
C LYS A 200 -19.10 -28.99 13.99
N GLY A 201 -18.64 -27.75 13.78
CA GLY A 201 -17.98 -27.30 12.57
C GLY A 201 -16.60 -27.92 12.35
N ALA A 202 -16.15 -27.91 11.10
CA ALA A 202 -14.83 -28.43 10.73
C ALA A 202 -13.70 -27.69 11.47
N PHE A 203 -13.78 -26.36 11.57
CA PHE A 203 -12.79 -25.52 12.26
C PHE A 203 -12.64 -25.90 13.74
N ARG A 204 -13.75 -26.00 14.50
CA ARG A 204 -13.73 -26.39 15.92
C ARG A 204 -13.23 -27.80 16.16
N ARG A 205 -13.52 -28.75 15.27
CA ARG A 205 -13.00 -30.14 15.35
C ARG A 205 -11.49 -30.18 15.15
N LEU A 206 -10.95 -29.42 14.18
CA LEU A 206 -9.50 -29.30 13.96
C LEU A 206 -8.81 -28.67 15.17
N PHE A 207 -9.43 -27.65 15.76
CA PHE A 207 -8.89 -26.95 16.92
C PHE A 207 -8.77 -27.83 18.19
N LYS A 208 -9.60 -28.88 18.32
CA LYS A 208 -9.62 -29.79 19.46
C LYS A 208 -8.73 -31.04 19.30
N SER A 209 -8.04 -31.23 18.18
CA SER A 209 -7.26 -32.46 17.94
C SER A 209 -5.96 -32.50 18.75
N ASP A 210 -5.63 -33.66 19.35
CA ASP A 210 -4.50 -33.84 20.29
C ASP A 210 -3.11 -33.94 19.64
N MET A 211 -3.02 -34.00 18.31
CA MET A 211 -1.81 -34.31 17.55
C MET A 211 -0.73 -33.18 17.55
N MET A 212 -0.94 -32.07 18.29
CA MET A 212 -0.24 -30.81 18.06
C MET A 212 0.73 -30.40 19.18
N ARG A 213 1.18 -31.29 20.06
CA ARG A 213 1.82 -30.90 21.33
C ARG A 213 3.35 -30.88 21.37
N ARG A 214 4.14 -31.14 20.29
CA ARG A 214 5.62 -31.25 20.40
C ARG A 214 6.38 -30.43 19.35
N GLY A 215 7.34 -29.58 19.82
CA GLY A 215 8.06 -28.59 19.09
C GLY A 215 9.58 -28.61 19.17
N VAL A 216 10.31 -27.55 18.85
CA VAL A 216 11.67 -27.09 19.27
C VAL A 216 12.64 -26.73 18.13
N LEU A 217 13.30 -25.65 18.05
CA LEU A 217 14.33 -24.69 18.46
C LEU A 217 15.61 -24.57 17.58
N SER A 218 16.38 -23.58 17.43
CA SER A 218 17.28 -22.49 17.91
C SER A 218 18.26 -21.92 16.86
N VAL A 219 18.67 -20.79 16.94
CA VAL A 219 19.45 -19.54 17.09
C VAL A 219 20.90 -19.46 16.51
N MET A 220 21.33 -18.35 15.89
CA MET A 220 22.41 -17.38 16.24
C MET A 220 22.77 -16.35 15.14
N ALA A 221 23.41 -15.25 15.54
CA ALA A 221 23.53 -13.94 14.88
C ALA A 221 24.89 -13.64 14.21
N VAL A 222 24.97 -12.60 13.35
CA VAL A 222 26.22 -12.00 12.82
C VAL A 222 26.06 -10.50 12.56
N CYS A 223 27.14 -9.72 12.81
CA CYS A 223 27.27 -8.28 12.65
C CYS A 223 28.09 -7.88 11.41
N ALA A 224 27.90 -6.65 10.88
CA ALA A 224 28.66 -6.08 9.76
C ALA A 224 29.19 -4.65 10.04
N MET A 225 30.33 -4.30 9.47
CA MET A 225 31.12 -3.07 9.67
C MET A 225 31.05 -2.12 8.47
N SER A 226 31.28 -0.83 8.70
CA SER A 226 31.31 0.23 7.69
C SER A 226 32.67 0.95 7.59
N GLN A 227 32.97 1.56 6.44
CA GLN A 227 34.22 2.30 6.14
C GLN A 227 33.99 3.80 6.00
N ALA A 228 35.00 4.61 6.33
CA ALA A 228 34.98 6.06 6.37
C ALA A 228 35.52 6.71 5.07
N ALA A 229 35.08 7.92 4.75
CA ALA A 229 35.51 8.76 3.62
C ALA A 229 35.81 10.18 4.11
N GLY A 230 36.65 10.92 3.37
CA GLY A 230 37.23 12.23 3.73
C GLY A 230 36.22 13.39 3.86
N ALA A 231 36.69 14.50 4.42
CA ALA A 231 35.86 15.56 4.99
C ALA A 231 35.65 16.74 4.05
N ALA A 232 34.46 16.93 3.46
CA ALA A 232 34.01 18.18 2.83
C ALA A 232 33.41 19.13 3.89
N ASN A 233 33.57 20.47 3.68
CA ASN A 233 33.04 21.45 4.62
C ASN A 233 31.52 21.45 4.70
N THR A 234 30.98 21.56 5.92
CA THR A 234 29.55 21.64 6.17
C THR A 234 29.29 22.27 7.54
N LEU A 235 28.01 22.46 7.89
CA LEU A 235 27.65 22.94 9.22
C LEU A 235 28.03 21.93 10.31
N PRO A 236 28.39 22.39 11.53
CA PRO A 236 28.49 21.52 12.70
C PRO A 236 27.20 20.74 12.92
N ARG A 237 27.32 19.53 13.45
CA ARG A 237 26.20 18.59 13.60
C ARG A 237 25.01 19.19 14.36
N GLU A 238 25.28 19.98 15.40
CA GLU A 238 24.22 20.61 16.22
C GLU A 238 23.48 21.69 15.43
N THR A 239 24.20 22.54 14.71
CA THR A 239 23.63 23.61 13.87
C THR A 239 22.85 23.00 12.68
N ALA A 240 23.37 21.93 12.07
CA ALA A 240 22.66 21.19 11.01
C ALA A 240 21.35 20.53 11.54
N ASP A 241 21.36 19.99 12.78
CA ASP A 241 20.14 19.45 13.43
C ASP A 241 19.11 20.57 13.68
N ARG A 242 19.55 21.80 14.07
CA ARG A 242 18.65 22.97 14.21
C ARG A 242 18.04 23.37 12.86
N LEU A 243 18.84 23.40 11.79
CA LEU A 243 18.34 23.62 10.44
C LEU A 243 17.27 22.59 10.06
N GLY A 244 17.50 21.31 10.36
CA GLY A 244 16.57 20.21 10.14
C GLY A 244 15.24 20.32 10.90
N ARG A 245 15.13 21.20 11.93
CA ARG A 245 13.88 21.45 12.69
C ARG A 245 12.93 22.41 12.00
N LEU A 246 13.39 23.21 11.04
CA LEU A 246 12.52 24.06 10.25
C LEU A 246 11.49 23.18 9.50
N ASN A 247 10.34 23.76 9.22
CA ASN A 247 9.36 23.10 8.37
C ASN A 247 9.53 23.54 6.91
N ILE A 248 9.22 22.64 5.99
CA ILE A 248 9.28 22.88 4.55
C ILE A 248 8.01 22.31 3.90
N LEU A 249 7.50 22.98 2.87
CA LEU A 249 6.53 22.38 1.97
C LEU A 249 7.27 21.52 0.94
N TYR A 250 7.14 20.20 1.08
CA TYR A 250 7.79 19.22 0.22
C TYR A 250 6.81 18.12 -0.15
N ASN A 251 6.70 17.78 -1.43
CA ASN A 251 5.76 16.79 -1.97
C ASN A 251 4.33 17.02 -1.47
N ASP A 252 3.85 18.26 -1.62
CA ASP A 252 2.52 18.72 -1.20
C ASP A 252 2.17 18.44 0.27
N ARG A 253 3.19 18.34 1.12
CA ARG A 253 3.03 18.18 2.57
C ARG A 253 4.01 19.09 3.33
N VAL A 254 3.54 19.70 4.40
CA VAL A 254 4.42 20.41 5.33
C VAL A 254 5.07 19.40 6.27
N CYS A 255 6.39 19.35 6.28
CA CYS A 255 7.17 18.40 7.08
C CYS A 255 8.47 19.04 7.61
N PRO A 256 9.17 18.43 8.58
CA PRO A 256 10.49 18.87 9.00
C PRO A 256 11.47 18.85 7.83
N LEU A 257 12.34 19.87 7.73
CA LEU A 257 13.40 19.94 6.71
C LEU A 257 14.32 18.70 6.76
N GLN A 258 14.44 18.05 7.92
CA GLN A 258 15.11 16.76 8.07
C GLN A 258 14.54 15.70 7.12
N THR A 259 13.22 15.64 6.92
CA THR A 259 12.57 14.68 6.01
C THR A 259 13.06 14.88 4.59
N PHE A 260 13.10 16.15 4.13
CA PHE A 260 13.67 16.50 2.83
C PHE A 260 15.15 16.13 2.76
N ALA A 261 15.95 16.46 3.80
CA ALA A 261 17.37 16.14 3.85
C ALA A 261 17.65 14.63 3.73
N VAL A 262 16.86 13.80 4.42
CA VAL A 262 16.96 12.32 4.32
C VAL A 262 16.63 11.83 2.92
N ASP A 263 15.55 12.33 2.31
CA ASP A 263 15.15 11.93 0.96
C ASP A 263 16.17 12.40 -0.09
N PHE A 264 16.62 13.65 0.01
CA PHE A 264 17.66 14.25 -0.83
C PHE A 264 18.94 13.41 -0.82
N THR A 265 19.47 13.12 0.38
CA THR A 265 20.69 12.33 0.55
C THR A 265 20.53 10.92 -0.01
N LYS A 266 19.37 10.28 0.27
CA LYS A 266 19.06 8.93 -0.20
C LYS A 266 18.92 8.85 -1.71
N LYS A 267 18.31 9.84 -2.36
CA LYS A 267 18.22 9.93 -3.82
C LYS A 267 19.58 10.06 -4.46
N LEU A 268 20.50 10.87 -3.90
CA LEU A 268 21.84 11.05 -4.44
C LEU A 268 22.73 9.82 -4.25
N CYS A 269 22.94 9.38 -3.00
CA CYS A 269 23.96 8.36 -2.70
C CYS A 269 23.38 6.95 -2.46
N GLY A 270 22.06 6.78 -2.42
CA GLY A 270 21.38 5.50 -2.16
C GLY A 270 21.32 5.12 -0.68
N SER A 271 21.74 5.98 0.23
CA SER A 271 21.74 5.80 1.69
C SER A 271 21.23 7.08 2.36
N ALA A 272 20.65 6.95 3.55
CA ALA A 272 20.25 8.12 4.34
C ALA A 272 21.44 8.89 4.94
N ARG A 273 22.68 8.42 4.76
CA ARG A 273 23.91 9.08 5.22
C ARG A 273 24.98 8.99 4.14
N TYR A 274 25.85 9.98 4.06
CA TYR A 274 27.03 9.98 3.19
C TYR A 274 28.30 10.04 4.06
N GLY A 275 29.05 8.96 4.10
CA GLY A 275 30.17 8.84 5.04
C GLY A 275 29.70 9.03 6.49
N ASP A 276 30.38 9.92 7.21
CA ASP A 276 30.05 10.29 8.58
C ASP A 276 29.07 11.46 8.70
N TYR A 277 28.66 12.05 7.55
CA TYR A 277 27.74 13.17 7.53
C TYR A 277 26.28 12.74 7.75
N THR A 278 25.58 13.52 8.56
CA THR A 278 24.12 13.41 8.69
C THR A 278 23.43 13.95 7.44
N PRO A 279 22.18 13.56 7.16
CA PRO A 279 21.44 14.10 6.02
C PRO A 279 21.35 15.63 6.04
N GLU A 280 21.17 16.20 7.21
CA GLU A 280 21.09 17.65 7.41
C GLU A 280 22.44 18.34 7.08
N GLN A 281 23.56 17.68 7.40
CA GLN A 281 24.88 18.17 7.02
C GLN A 281 25.11 18.09 5.52
N VAL A 282 24.68 17.03 4.85
CA VAL A 282 24.73 16.90 3.37
C VAL A 282 23.91 18.01 2.72
N LEU A 283 22.68 18.22 3.19
CA LEU A 283 21.82 19.29 2.68
C LEU A 283 22.44 20.67 2.89
N ALA A 284 22.93 20.96 4.09
CA ALA A 284 23.61 22.22 4.42
C ALA A 284 24.88 22.42 3.59
N GLY A 285 25.61 21.36 3.30
CA GLY A 285 26.78 21.38 2.42
C GLY A 285 26.42 21.86 1.03
N PHE A 286 25.37 21.34 0.41
CA PHE A 286 24.93 21.81 -0.91
C PHE A 286 24.36 23.25 -0.90
N ILE A 287 23.74 23.68 0.22
CA ILE A 287 23.21 25.05 0.35
C ILE A 287 24.36 26.08 0.54
N PHE A 288 25.31 25.82 1.44
CA PHE A 288 26.29 26.80 1.88
C PHE A 288 27.68 26.61 1.28
N TYR A 289 28.06 25.40 0.87
CA TYR A 289 29.33 25.01 0.29
C TYR A 289 29.15 24.30 -1.06
N GLY A 290 28.23 24.82 -1.87
CA GLY A 290 27.72 24.15 -3.06
C GLY A 290 28.77 23.76 -4.11
N ASP A 291 29.86 24.52 -4.25
CA ASP A 291 30.92 24.21 -5.23
C ASP A 291 31.81 23.05 -4.77
N GLU A 292 32.11 22.98 -3.46
CA GLU A 292 32.84 21.85 -2.86
C GLU A 292 32.00 20.57 -2.95
N TRP A 293 30.72 20.64 -2.58
CA TRP A 293 29.83 19.50 -2.63
C TRP A 293 29.46 19.07 -4.05
N SER A 294 29.53 19.98 -5.03
CA SER A 294 29.38 19.63 -6.45
C SER A 294 30.56 18.83 -6.99
N ALA A 295 31.72 18.93 -6.35
CA ALA A 295 32.91 18.13 -6.67
C ALA A 295 32.94 16.77 -5.94
N GLU A 296 32.15 16.60 -4.86
CA GLU A 296 32.08 15.35 -4.11
C GLU A 296 31.44 14.22 -4.91
N PRO A 297 32.00 12.97 -4.91
CA PRO A 297 31.45 11.81 -5.64
C PRO A 297 30.26 11.19 -4.92
N ILE A 298 29.22 11.97 -4.70
CA ILE A 298 28.03 11.56 -3.94
C ILE A 298 26.98 10.85 -4.80
N ILE A 299 26.90 11.16 -6.11
CA ILE A 299 25.87 10.61 -7.00
C ILE A 299 26.19 9.14 -7.31
N ARG A 300 25.34 8.24 -6.84
CA ARG A 300 25.46 6.81 -7.11
C ARG A 300 24.95 6.48 -8.50
N VAL A 301 25.82 5.96 -9.37
CA VAL A 301 25.45 5.43 -10.69
C VAL A 301 25.32 3.91 -10.60
N LYS A 302 24.13 3.39 -10.88
CA LYS A 302 23.84 1.94 -10.88
C LYS A 302 24.58 1.25 -12.02
N ASN A 303 24.96 -0.01 -11.83
CA ASN A 303 25.49 -0.85 -12.93
C ASN A 303 24.44 -0.98 -14.04
N GLY A 304 24.85 -0.76 -15.28
CA GLY A 304 23.96 -0.87 -16.42
C GLY A 304 24.42 -0.08 -17.65
N PRO A 305 23.60 -0.07 -18.71
CA PRO A 305 23.98 0.49 -19.99
C PRO A 305 24.54 1.92 -19.95
N LEU A 306 23.99 2.79 -19.11
CA LEU A 306 24.48 4.17 -18.96
C LEU A 306 25.93 4.21 -18.45
N ARG A 307 26.21 3.44 -17.39
CA ARG A 307 27.54 3.39 -16.80
C ARG A 307 28.58 2.85 -17.77
N ASP A 308 28.18 1.82 -18.53
CA ASP A 308 29.05 1.16 -19.49
C ASP A 308 29.30 2.07 -20.72
N ALA A 309 28.28 2.72 -21.25
CA ALA A 309 28.35 3.58 -22.44
C ALA A 309 29.18 4.85 -22.18
N LEU A 310 29.01 5.48 -21.02
CA LEU A 310 29.71 6.70 -20.66
C LEU A 310 30.98 6.46 -19.81
N GLN A 311 31.34 5.19 -19.56
CA GLN A 311 32.50 4.76 -18.74
C GLN A 311 32.54 5.45 -17.36
N LEU A 312 31.33 5.60 -16.71
CA LEU A 312 31.22 6.30 -15.45
C LEU A 312 31.67 5.44 -14.27
N PRO A 313 32.31 6.00 -13.24
CA PRO A 313 32.55 5.31 -11.99
C PRO A 313 31.22 5.00 -11.26
N GLY A 314 31.25 4.14 -10.25
CA GLY A 314 30.05 3.78 -9.46
C GLY A 314 29.51 4.94 -8.61
N ARG A 315 30.33 5.97 -8.39
CA ARG A 315 29.96 7.24 -7.76
C ARG A 315 30.58 8.37 -8.57
N CYS A 316 29.78 9.38 -8.88
CA CYS A 316 30.16 10.56 -9.66
C CYS A 316 29.90 11.82 -8.85
N SER A 317 30.61 12.88 -9.17
CA SER A 317 30.28 14.21 -8.70
C SER A 317 29.23 14.87 -9.60
N VAL A 318 28.59 15.92 -9.15
CA VAL A 318 27.72 16.76 -10.00
C VAL A 318 28.48 17.29 -11.20
N ASN A 319 29.73 17.76 -10.97
CA ASN A 319 30.59 18.31 -12.00
C ASN A 319 30.95 17.30 -13.11
N THR A 320 30.91 16.01 -12.84
CA THR A 320 31.13 14.94 -13.85
C THR A 320 30.17 15.03 -15.03
N PHE A 321 28.95 15.52 -14.82
CA PHE A 321 27.93 15.63 -15.86
C PHE A 321 27.88 16.95 -16.60
N PHE A 322 28.73 17.93 -16.18
CA PHE A 322 28.87 19.25 -16.81
C PHE A 322 30.29 19.42 -17.30
N ASN A 323 30.50 19.25 -18.59
CA ASN A 323 31.81 19.39 -19.20
C ASN A 323 31.91 20.71 -19.97
N GLN A 324 32.69 21.66 -19.45
CA GLN A 324 32.92 22.97 -20.09
C GLN A 324 33.68 22.87 -21.43
N VAL A 325 34.47 21.82 -21.64
CA VAL A 325 35.29 21.61 -22.85
C VAL A 325 34.48 20.99 -24.00
N MET A 326 33.49 20.14 -23.67
CA MET A 326 32.69 19.40 -24.66
C MET A 326 31.31 20.03 -24.93
N GLY A 327 31.03 21.24 -24.47
CA GLY A 327 29.81 21.96 -24.81
C GLY A 327 28.65 21.76 -23.82
N GLY A 328 28.90 21.55 -22.52
CA GLY A 328 27.87 21.67 -21.51
C GLY A 328 27.39 20.35 -20.89
N TYR A 329 26.10 20.11 -20.92
CA TYR A 329 25.44 19.00 -20.21
C TYR A 329 25.52 17.68 -20.98
N ILE A 330 26.26 16.71 -20.44
CA ILE A 330 26.57 15.44 -21.13
C ILE A 330 25.32 14.59 -21.40
N LEU A 331 24.31 14.66 -20.53
CA LEU A 331 23.09 13.87 -20.65
C LEU A 331 22.04 14.47 -21.60
N GLY A 332 22.21 15.74 -22.00
CA GLY A 332 21.25 16.52 -22.80
C GLY A 332 20.76 15.83 -24.07
N PRO A 333 21.64 15.32 -24.95
CA PRO A 333 21.23 14.61 -26.17
C PRO A 333 20.34 13.39 -25.87
N TYR A 334 20.72 12.57 -24.90
CA TYR A 334 20.00 11.33 -24.52
C TYR A 334 18.65 11.61 -23.84
N LEU A 335 18.53 12.73 -23.11
CA LEU A 335 17.27 13.18 -22.57
C LEU A 335 16.31 13.61 -23.66
N ASN A 336 16.79 14.28 -24.68
CA ASN A 336 15.97 14.64 -25.83
C ASN A 336 15.41 13.38 -26.51
N GLU A 337 16.21 12.34 -26.71
CA GLU A 337 15.77 11.05 -27.21
C GLU A 337 14.72 10.39 -26.29
N TYR A 338 14.93 10.44 -24.96
CA TYR A 338 13.97 9.94 -23.98
C TYR A 338 12.60 10.62 -24.10
N TYR A 339 12.55 11.95 -24.20
CA TYR A 339 11.31 12.71 -24.35
C TYR A 339 10.63 12.51 -25.72
N HIS A 340 11.38 12.08 -26.73
CA HIS A 340 10.85 11.67 -28.04
C HIS A 340 10.43 10.19 -28.11
N GLY A 341 10.38 9.51 -26.97
CA GLY A 341 9.79 8.16 -26.85
C GLY A 341 10.77 7.00 -26.76
N HIS A 342 12.07 7.22 -26.72
CA HIS A 342 13.07 6.17 -26.47
C HIS A 342 13.09 5.75 -25.00
N ASN A 343 12.30 4.72 -24.65
CA ASN A 343 12.07 4.28 -23.26
C ASN A 343 12.84 3.00 -22.88
N ASP A 344 14.02 2.78 -23.44
CA ASP A 344 14.86 1.64 -23.08
C ASP A 344 15.54 1.83 -21.70
N LYS A 345 16.27 0.82 -21.27
CA LYS A 345 16.92 0.80 -19.96
C LYS A 345 18.02 1.89 -19.85
N PHE A 346 18.69 2.24 -20.94
CA PHE A 346 19.71 3.29 -20.99
C PHE A 346 19.08 4.65 -20.74
N HIS A 347 18.06 5.02 -21.52
CA HIS A 347 17.38 6.31 -21.43
C HIS A 347 16.66 6.51 -20.09
N LYS A 348 16.09 5.44 -19.51
CA LYS A 348 15.54 5.48 -18.15
C LYS A 348 16.60 5.75 -17.07
N GLN A 349 17.81 5.22 -17.23
CA GLN A 349 18.91 5.53 -16.32
C GLN A 349 19.41 6.95 -16.50
N VAL A 350 19.42 7.49 -17.73
CA VAL A 350 19.72 8.89 -18.00
C VAL A 350 18.74 9.80 -17.28
N ALA A 351 17.42 9.56 -17.43
CA ALA A 351 16.38 10.34 -16.75
C ALA A 351 16.51 10.25 -15.22
N ASP A 352 16.78 9.07 -14.63
CA ASP A 352 16.98 8.89 -13.18
C ASP A 352 18.19 9.71 -12.64
N ILE A 353 19.23 9.88 -13.44
CA ILE A 353 20.37 10.72 -13.04
C ILE A 353 20.04 12.20 -13.22
N ASP A 354 19.37 12.56 -14.32
CA ASP A 354 18.94 13.95 -14.57
C ASP A 354 18.04 14.47 -13.46
N ASP A 355 17.05 13.71 -13.02
CA ASP A 355 16.18 14.08 -11.90
C ASP A 355 16.97 14.40 -10.62
N ARG A 356 18.05 13.67 -10.35
CA ARG A 356 18.93 13.93 -9.20
C ARG A 356 19.77 15.20 -9.38
N LEU A 357 20.28 15.42 -10.58
CA LEU A 357 21.05 16.63 -10.89
C LEU A 357 20.15 17.87 -10.84
N MET A 358 18.94 17.79 -11.40
CA MET A 358 17.96 18.87 -11.34
C MET A 358 17.60 19.21 -9.89
N MET A 359 17.40 18.21 -9.04
CA MET A 359 17.13 18.41 -7.61
C MET A 359 18.28 19.17 -6.92
N VAL A 360 19.54 18.85 -7.24
CA VAL A 360 20.71 19.60 -6.73
C VAL A 360 20.72 21.04 -7.25
N MET A 361 20.47 21.22 -8.56
CA MET A 361 20.48 22.57 -9.18
C MET A 361 19.37 23.46 -8.63
N GLU A 362 18.17 22.92 -8.44
CA GLU A 362 17.04 23.64 -7.85
C GLU A 362 17.27 23.96 -6.36
N LEU A 363 17.91 23.05 -5.62
CA LEU A 363 18.32 23.34 -4.24
C LEU A 363 19.31 24.49 -4.18
N ARG A 364 20.35 24.48 -5.05
CA ARG A 364 21.35 25.57 -5.13
C ARG A 364 20.75 26.90 -5.58
N ARG A 365 19.72 26.86 -6.42
CA ARG A 365 18.92 28.06 -6.77
C ARG A 365 18.02 28.53 -5.64
N GLY A 366 17.80 27.71 -4.60
CA GLY A 366 16.90 28.01 -3.49
C GLY A 366 15.42 27.77 -3.78
N THR A 367 15.04 27.36 -4.98
CA THR A 367 13.63 27.19 -5.40
C THR A 367 12.93 26.04 -4.68
N LEU A 368 13.67 25.01 -4.27
CA LEU A 368 13.14 23.88 -3.48
C LEU A 368 12.89 24.23 -2.00
N LEU A 369 13.52 25.28 -1.48
CA LEU A 369 13.47 25.63 -0.06
C LEU A 369 12.22 26.45 0.28
N ARG A 370 11.03 25.87 0.10
CA ARG A 370 9.76 26.50 0.48
C ARG A 370 9.56 26.44 1.98
N VAL A 371 10.30 27.30 2.70
CA VAL A 371 10.38 27.33 4.17
C VAL A 371 9.69 28.56 4.79
N PHE A 372 9.14 29.45 3.99
CA PHE A 372 8.51 30.69 4.46
C PHE A 372 6.99 30.62 4.28
N PRO A 373 6.23 30.27 5.33
CA PRO A 373 4.79 30.36 5.28
C PRO A 373 4.31 31.80 5.46
N PHE A 374 3.23 32.14 4.78
CA PHE A 374 2.49 33.38 5.01
C PHE A 374 1.00 33.10 4.91
N THR A 375 0.25 33.45 5.97
CA THR A 375 -1.19 33.25 6.03
C THR A 375 -1.92 34.57 5.84
N SER A 376 -2.75 34.65 4.81
CA SER A 376 -3.62 35.79 4.55
C SER A 376 -5.02 35.32 4.15
N GLY A 377 -6.06 35.94 4.68
CA GLY A 377 -7.45 35.57 4.39
C GLY A 377 -7.82 34.12 4.71
N GLY A 378 -7.15 33.50 5.68
CA GLY A 378 -7.36 32.08 6.04
C GLY A 378 -6.66 31.07 5.13
N LYS A 379 -5.92 31.52 4.11
CA LYS A 379 -5.11 30.66 3.23
C LYS A 379 -3.63 30.86 3.53
N THR A 380 -2.90 29.76 3.72
CA THR A 380 -1.45 29.76 3.90
C THR A 380 -0.75 29.41 2.59
N THR A 381 0.23 30.19 2.20
CA THR A 381 1.10 29.92 1.06
C THR A 381 2.55 29.82 1.55
N TRP A 382 3.31 28.84 1.02
CA TRP A 382 4.71 28.61 1.36
C TRP A 382 5.61 29.12 0.24
N TYR A 383 6.50 30.04 0.55
CA TYR A 383 7.42 30.68 -0.38
C TYR A 383 8.84 30.18 -0.22
N SER A 384 9.59 30.18 -1.31
CA SER A 384 11.04 29.97 -1.30
C SER A 384 11.79 31.30 -1.21
N PRO A 385 13.07 31.31 -0.77
CA PRO A 385 13.83 32.56 -0.62
C PRO A 385 14.10 33.29 -1.94
N THR A 386 14.04 32.58 -3.06
CA THR A 386 14.38 33.13 -4.40
C THR A 386 13.13 33.32 -5.27
N GLU A 387 11.95 33.04 -4.75
CA GLU A 387 10.69 33.20 -5.48
C GLU A 387 10.36 34.69 -5.66
N ASN A 388 9.94 35.06 -6.87
CA ASN A 388 9.45 36.42 -7.11
C ASN A 388 8.01 36.51 -6.54
N ILE A 389 7.89 37.09 -5.36
CA ILE A 389 6.62 37.22 -4.65
C ILE A 389 5.83 38.39 -5.25
N THR A 390 4.93 38.07 -6.17
CA THR A 390 4.00 39.04 -6.80
C THR A 390 2.72 39.22 -6.02
N ASP A 391 2.49 38.43 -4.96
CA ASP A 391 1.30 38.51 -4.13
C ASP A 391 1.31 39.85 -3.36
N THR A 392 0.31 40.65 -3.65
CA THR A 392 0.11 41.99 -3.04
C THR A 392 -0.29 41.91 -1.56
N LEU A 393 -0.71 40.75 -1.09
CA LEU A 393 -1.07 40.52 0.31
C LEU A 393 0.16 40.38 1.21
N VAL A 394 1.33 40.04 0.64
CA VAL A 394 2.60 39.95 1.39
C VAL A 394 3.21 41.33 1.51
N ASP A 395 3.29 41.86 2.72
CA ASP A 395 3.89 43.16 2.97
C ASP A 395 5.43 43.20 2.65
N GLU A 396 5.95 44.40 2.49
CA GLU A 396 7.34 44.59 2.11
C GLU A 396 8.34 44.08 3.16
N ALA A 397 7.98 44.14 4.44
CA ALA A 397 8.84 43.67 5.53
C ALA A 397 9.03 42.15 5.50
N HIS A 398 7.92 41.41 5.31
CA HIS A 398 7.96 39.95 5.14
C HIS A 398 8.70 39.56 3.89
N ARG A 399 8.47 40.25 2.77
CA ARG A 399 9.17 40.00 1.50
C ARG A 399 10.69 40.18 1.63
N LYS A 400 11.12 41.30 2.20
CA LYS A 400 12.54 41.55 2.46
C LYS A 400 13.15 40.50 3.39
N TYR A 401 12.42 40.11 4.43
CA TYR A 401 12.89 39.06 5.35
C TYR A 401 13.11 37.73 4.61
N MET A 402 12.13 37.24 3.87
CA MET A 402 12.19 35.99 3.12
C MET A 402 13.38 35.96 2.15
N GLN A 403 13.63 37.07 1.42
CA GLN A 403 14.68 37.17 0.41
C GLN A 403 16.09 37.28 1.01
N ASN A 404 16.24 37.86 2.19
CA ASN A 404 17.56 38.22 2.73
C ASN A 404 18.07 37.27 3.84
N VAL A 405 17.21 36.53 4.53
CA VAL A 405 17.63 35.75 5.70
C VAL A 405 18.64 34.64 5.36
N PHE A 406 18.52 33.99 4.20
CA PHE A 406 19.53 33.00 3.78
C PHE A 406 20.88 33.63 3.42
N SER A 407 20.90 34.82 2.86
CA SER A 407 22.14 35.57 2.62
C SER A 407 22.82 35.97 3.93
N LEU A 408 22.02 36.32 4.96
CA LEU A 408 22.54 36.60 6.29
C LEU A 408 23.15 35.34 6.92
N ILE A 409 22.44 34.19 6.84
CA ILE A 409 22.98 32.90 7.32
C ILE A 409 24.27 32.56 6.60
N TYR A 410 24.32 32.72 5.28
CA TYR A 410 25.52 32.47 4.47
C TYR A 410 26.71 33.29 4.93
N GLY A 411 26.51 34.60 5.21
CA GLY A 411 27.56 35.45 5.76
C GLY A 411 28.12 34.98 7.10
N GLU A 412 27.23 34.57 8.03
CA GLU A 412 27.64 34.05 9.33
C GLU A 412 28.33 32.67 9.25
N VAL A 413 27.90 31.82 8.28
CA VAL A 413 28.56 30.54 7.99
C VAL A 413 29.98 30.74 7.48
N LEU A 414 30.18 31.67 6.54
CA LEU A 414 31.52 32.00 6.03
C LEU A 414 32.41 32.60 7.12
N ALA A 415 31.83 33.35 8.07
CA ALA A 415 32.53 33.89 9.22
C ALA A 415 32.81 32.85 10.32
N GLY A 416 32.33 31.63 10.18
CA GLY A 416 32.42 30.55 11.18
C GLY A 416 31.62 30.82 12.47
N SER A 417 30.69 31.78 12.44
CA SER A 417 29.90 32.23 13.61
C SER A 417 28.65 31.38 13.84
N TYR A 418 28.81 30.09 14.02
CA TYR A 418 27.68 29.13 14.10
C TYR A 418 26.69 29.45 15.22
N GLY A 419 27.10 30.04 16.33
CA GLY A 419 26.20 30.51 17.37
C GLY A 419 25.23 31.62 16.94
N ASN A 420 25.63 32.46 15.95
CA ASN A 420 24.72 33.43 15.33
C ASN A 420 23.78 32.73 14.33
N VAL A 421 24.29 31.76 13.57
CA VAL A 421 23.47 30.93 12.68
C VAL A 421 22.35 30.28 13.49
N ASP A 422 22.64 29.67 14.64
CA ASP A 422 21.65 29.04 15.52
C ASP A 422 20.55 30.03 15.95
N LYS A 423 20.93 31.27 16.34
CA LYS A 423 19.94 32.30 16.70
C LYS A 423 19.06 32.72 15.52
N ILE A 424 19.59 32.74 14.31
CA ILE A 424 18.79 33.05 13.11
C ILE A 424 17.83 31.92 12.80
N LEU A 425 18.27 30.66 12.88
CA LEU A 425 17.42 29.49 12.70
C LEU A 425 16.27 29.44 13.72
N ASP A 426 16.55 29.75 14.98
CA ASP A 426 15.52 29.85 16.03
C ASP A 426 14.49 30.96 15.73
N LYS A 427 14.95 32.11 15.19
CA LYS A 427 14.04 33.17 14.72
C LYS A 427 13.22 32.73 13.51
N MET A 428 13.79 31.97 12.56
CA MET A 428 13.07 31.42 11.43
C MET A 428 11.99 30.44 11.89
N LEU A 429 12.30 29.56 12.83
CA LEU A 429 11.31 28.64 13.40
C LEU A 429 10.16 29.42 14.07
N LYS A 430 10.47 30.46 14.82
CA LYS A 430 9.45 31.35 15.43
C LYS A 430 8.63 32.07 14.36
N TYR A 431 9.24 32.53 13.28
CA TYR A 431 8.54 33.11 12.12
C TYR A 431 7.53 32.12 11.54
N GLN A 432 7.95 30.86 11.32
CA GLN A 432 7.06 29.81 10.84
C GLN A 432 5.86 29.59 11.78
N GLN A 433 6.11 29.55 13.09
CA GLN A 433 5.05 29.38 14.09
C GLN A 433 4.02 30.51 14.09
N LEU A 434 4.44 31.73 13.82
CA LEU A 434 3.57 32.89 13.78
C LEU A 434 2.76 33.00 12.46
N ASN A 435 3.35 32.60 11.34
CA ASN A 435 2.81 32.83 10.00
C ASN A 435 2.28 31.56 9.29
N GLY A 436 2.49 30.37 9.86
CA GLY A 436 2.15 29.10 9.22
C GLY A 436 0.70 28.64 9.42
N GLY A 437 -0.06 29.32 10.29
CA GLY A 437 -1.49 29.02 10.51
C GLY A 437 -1.76 27.54 10.76
N SER A 438 -2.86 27.05 10.19
CA SER A 438 -3.29 25.63 10.29
C SER A 438 -2.44 24.65 9.47
N SER A 439 -1.56 25.16 8.58
CA SER A 439 -0.71 24.29 7.74
C SER A 439 0.45 23.64 8.52
N LEU A 440 0.78 24.13 9.69
CA LEU A 440 1.88 23.58 10.48
C LEU A 440 1.55 22.23 11.12
N PRO A 441 2.44 21.25 11.02
CA PRO A 441 2.28 20.00 11.76
C PRO A 441 2.39 20.25 13.28
N SER A 442 1.63 19.48 14.05
CA SER A 442 1.70 19.53 15.52
C SER A 442 3.10 19.13 16.02
N ALA A 443 3.46 19.59 17.22
CA ALA A 443 4.75 19.22 17.84
C ALA A 443 4.91 17.69 18.00
N ALA A 444 3.81 16.97 18.22
CA ALA A 444 3.80 15.51 18.27
C ALA A 444 4.13 14.87 16.92
N GLN A 445 3.58 15.39 15.82
CA GLN A 445 3.88 14.94 14.46
C GLN A 445 5.33 15.18 14.08
N VAL A 446 5.85 16.39 14.33
CA VAL A 446 7.27 16.74 14.09
C VAL A 446 8.20 15.80 14.86
N LYS A 447 7.93 15.57 16.15
CA LYS A 447 8.73 14.66 16.99
C LYS A 447 8.65 13.21 16.48
N ALA A 448 7.46 12.73 16.15
CA ALA A 448 7.25 11.39 15.62
C ALA A 448 7.98 11.19 14.30
N GLU A 449 7.93 12.17 13.39
CA GLU A 449 8.58 12.10 12.08
C GLU A 449 10.11 12.09 12.21
N ARG A 450 10.66 12.88 13.09
CA ARG A 450 12.11 12.88 13.36
C ARG A 450 12.59 11.55 13.94
N ILE A 451 11.82 10.90 14.82
CA ILE A 451 12.15 9.57 15.34
C ILE A 451 12.04 8.53 14.20
N TYR A 452 10.99 8.61 13.39
CA TYR A 452 10.80 7.72 12.24
C TYR A 452 11.96 7.79 11.24
N ASN A 453 12.42 9.00 10.91
CA ASN A 453 13.53 9.25 10.00
C ASN A 453 14.90 8.78 10.55
N ALA A 454 15.07 8.83 11.88
CA ALA A 454 16.32 8.43 12.52
C ALA A 454 16.55 6.90 12.52
N ILE A 455 15.48 6.11 12.46
CA ILE A 455 15.54 4.64 12.59
C ILE A 455 15.02 3.97 11.32
N PRO A 456 15.88 3.27 10.55
CA PRO A 456 15.46 2.54 9.37
C PRO A 456 14.77 1.21 9.75
N PHE A 457 13.57 1.30 10.36
CA PHE A 457 12.84 0.17 10.93
C PHE A 457 12.69 -1.01 9.97
N ALA A 458 12.17 -0.78 8.76
CA ALA A 458 11.93 -1.85 7.80
C ALA A 458 13.22 -2.58 7.42
N THR A 459 14.33 -1.83 7.23
CA THR A 459 15.63 -2.39 6.88
C THR A 459 16.20 -3.26 7.99
N ILE A 460 16.18 -2.78 9.24
CA ILE A 460 16.68 -3.56 10.38
C ILE A 460 15.83 -4.81 10.58
N LEU A 461 14.50 -4.64 10.57
CA LEU A 461 13.59 -5.73 10.86
C LEU A 461 13.60 -6.80 9.78
N PHE A 462 13.71 -6.45 8.47
CA PHE A 462 13.80 -7.51 7.45
C PHE A 462 15.08 -8.33 7.58
N MET A 463 16.23 -7.70 7.84
CA MET A 463 17.49 -8.41 8.02
C MET A 463 17.42 -9.36 9.22
N VAL A 464 16.94 -8.87 10.36
CA VAL A 464 16.81 -9.68 11.59
C VAL A 464 15.81 -10.82 11.39
N ASN A 465 14.59 -10.49 10.93
CA ASN A 465 13.53 -11.49 10.83
C ASN A 465 13.83 -12.54 9.75
N LEU A 466 14.34 -12.14 8.58
CA LEU A 466 14.66 -13.10 7.53
C LEU A 466 15.80 -14.03 7.96
N THR A 467 16.86 -13.49 8.56
CA THR A 467 17.99 -14.28 9.05
C THR A 467 17.55 -15.25 10.14
N LEU A 468 16.84 -14.78 11.17
CA LEU A 468 16.33 -15.65 12.23
C LEU A 468 15.32 -16.68 11.70
N GLY A 469 14.47 -16.28 10.75
CA GLY A 469 13.50 -17.16 10.11
C GLY A 469 14.15 -18.32 9.38
N VAL A 470 15.16 -18.04 8.55
CA VAL A 470 15.91 -19.05 7.82
C VAL A 470 16.66 -19.98 8.79
N VAL A 471 17.37 -19.41 9.76
CA VAL A 471 18.13 -20.20 10.76
C VAL A 471 17.20 -21.10 11.57
N LEU A 472 16.11 -20.58 12.10
CA LEU A 472 15.13 -21.34 12.88
C LEU A 472 14.42 -22.40 12.03
N LEU A 473 14.13 -22.12 10.75
CA LEU A 473 13.54 -23.08 9.84
C LEU A 473 14.51 -24.23 9.55
N ILE A 474 15.76 -23.95 9.22
CA ILE A 474 16.79 -24.97 8.97
C ILE A 474 16.97 -25.89 10.19
N ILE A 475 17.06 -25.30 11.38
CA ILE A 475 17.20 -26.07 12.62
C ILE A 475 15.93 -26.88 12.89
N GLY A 476 14.76 -26.32 12.66
CA GLY A 476 13.49 -27.05 12.73
C GLY A 476 13.45 -28.25 11.79
N LEU A 477 13.89 -28.07 10.53
CA LEU A 477 13.99 -29.13 9.53
C LEU A 477 15.01 -30.21 9.92
N ILE A 478 16.22 -29.84 10.36
CA ILE A 478 17.23 -30.79 10.80
C ILE A 478 16.71 -31.68 11.93
N ARG A 479 15.96 -31.12 12.87
CA ARG A 479 15.35 -31.87 13.98
C ARG A 479 14.23 -32.79 13.56
N LEU A 480 13.41 -32.36 12.61
CA LEU A 480 12.37 -33.18 12.00
C LEU A 480 13.03 -34.36 11.22
N ILE A 481 14.22 -34.13 10.63
CA ILE A 481 14.99 -35.14 9.89
C ILE A 481 15.74 -36.11 10.82
N ARG A 482 16.26 -35.62 11.95
CA ARG A 482 17.05 -36.45 12.90
C ARG A 482 16.36 -36.50 14.25
N PRO A 483 15.38 -37.38 14.49
CA PRO A 483 14.77 -37.50 15.80
C PRO A 483 15.82 -38.01 16.79
N VAL A 484 16.07 -37.23 17.84
CA VAL A 484 17.02 -37.60 18.90
C VAL A 484 16.43 -38.78 19.67
N LYS A 485 17.05 -39.97 19.58
CA LYS A 485 16.74 -41.11 20.46
C LYS A 485 17.03 -40.72 21.91
N THR A 486 15.98 -40.65 22.71
CA THR A 486 15.98 -40.06 24.06
C THR A 486 16.23 -41.12 25.14
N ASP A 487 17.31 -41.90 25.09
CA ASP A 487 17.59 -42.90 26.10
C ASP A 487 18.55 -42.46 27.24
N LYS A 488 18.96 -41.19 27.29
CA LYS A 488 19.79 -40.67 28.40
C LYS A 488 19.20 -39.36 28.98
N PRO A 489 18.92 -39.33 30.32
CA PRO A 489 18.23 -38.21 30.97
C PRO A 489 19.07 -36.92 31.16
N ASP A 490 20.40 -36.97 31.12
CA ASP A 490 21.26 -35.87 31.55
C ASP A 490 22.17 -35.31 30.46
N ARG A 491 21.59 -34.66 29.42
CA ARG A 491 22.39 -33.85 28.50
C ARG A 491 22.01 -32.36 28.61
N PRO A 492 23.02 -31.44 28.60
CA PRO A 492 22.82 -29.97 28.63
C PRO A 492 21.96 -29.46 27.45
N ASP A 493 21.83 -30.25 26.40
CA ASP A 493 20.96 -29.97 25.23
C ASP A 493 19.47 -29.75 25.59
N LYS A 494 18.98 -30.33 26.73
CA LYS A 494 17.56 -30.19 27.12
C LYS A 494 17.18 -28.78 27.60
N ALA A 495 18.10 -28.10 28.31
CA ALA A 495 17.87 -26.72 28.79
C ALA A 495 17.88 -25.75 27.61
N LEU A 496 18.86 -25.88 26.70
CA LEU A 496 18.94 -25.10 25.49
C LEU A 496 17.71 -25.34 24.59
N LEU A 497 17.26 -26.60 24.53
CA LEU A 497 16.10 -27.03 23.75
C LEU A 497 14.76 -26.45 24.28
N ARG A 498 14.68 -26.13 25.57
CA ARG A 498 13.50 -25.46 26.18
C ARG A 498 13.55 -23.93 26.06
N ALA A 499 14.74 -23.35 26.11
CA ALA A 499 14.95 -21.91 26.11
C ALA A 499 14.59 -21.24 24.77
N VAL A 500 14.86 -21.90 23.68
CA VAL A 500 14.78 -21.28 22.32
C VAL A 500 13.35 -20.99 21.81
N PRO A 501 12.24 -21.75 22.10
CA PRO A 501 10.91 -21.21 21.77
C PRO A 501 10.59 -19.94 22.59
N VAL A 502 11.06 -19.89 23.83
CA VAL A 502 10.85 -18.73 24.69
C VAL A 502 11.63 -17.53 24.15
N VAL A 503 12.93 -17.73 23.84
CA VAL A 503 13.79 -16.69 23.28
C VAL A 503 13.32 -16.29 21.87
N GLY A 504 12.98 -17.27 21.00
CA GLY A 504 12.42 -16.97 19.68
C GLY A 504 11.10 -16.22 19.77
N GLY A 505 10.22 -16.62 20.67
CA GLY A 505 8.97 -15.89 20.94
C GLY A 505 9.20 -14.47 21.45
N ALA A 506 10.16 -14.29 22.36
CA ALA A 506 10.54 -12.98 22.87
C ALA A 506 11.14 -12.07 21.78
N LEU A 507 12.03 -12.62 20.94
CA LEU A 507 12.63 -11.88 19.82
C LEU A 507 11.58 -11.51 18.76
N LEU A 508 10.65 -12.42 18.43
CA LEU A 508 9.55 -12.10 17.52
C LEU A 508 8.61 -11.05 18.13
N GLY A 509 8.37 -11.13 19.45
CA GLY A 509 7.62 -10.12 20.21
C GLY A 509 8.31 -8.76 20.18
N LEU A 510 9.64 -8.70 20.33
CA LEU A 510 10.41 -7.48 20.20
C LEU A 510 10.35 -6.88 18.78
N SER A 511 10.49 -7.75 17.76
CA SER A 511 10.29 -7.33 16.36
C SER A 511 8.89 -6.78 16.11
N LEU A 512 7.87 -7.43 16.69
CA LEU A 512 6.48 -6.96 16.62
C LEU A 512 6.31 -5.59 17.29
N LEU A 513 6.88 -5.39 18.47
CA LEU A 513 6.83 -4.10 19.16
C LEU A 513 7.54 -2.99 18.38
N ALA A 514 8.71 -3.28 17.80
CA ALA A 514 9.44 -2.33 16.96
C ALA A 514 8.63 -1.97 15.68
N LEU A 515 8.00 -2.95 15.04
CA LEU A 515 7.15 -2.68 13.87
C LEU A 515 5.86 -1.96 14.27
N THR A 516 5.29 -2.25 15.43
CA THR A 516 4.14 -1.50 15.98
C THR A 516 4.51 -0.05 16.21
N ALA A 517 5.69 0.23 16.77
CA ALA A 517 6.20 1.59 16.94
C ALA A 517 6.36 2.30 15.57
N CYS A 518 6.93 1.62 14.58
CA CYS A 518 7.05 2.14 13.21
C CYS A 518 5.69 2.54 12.61
N ILE A 519 4.70 1.63 12.69
CA ILE A 519 3.33 1.86 12.19
C ILE A 519 2.65 3.00 12.96
N ALA A 520 2.81 3.05 14.28
CA ALA A 520 2.25 4.12 15.14
C ALA A 520 2.86 5.49 14.81
N LEU A 521 4.19 5.56 14.60
CA LEU A 521 4.86 6.80 14.18
C LEU A 521 4.32 7.28 12.83
N ARG A 522 4.17 6.38 11.86
CA ARG A 522 3.56 6.74 10.56
C ARG A 522 2.12 7.22 10.69
N TRP A 523 1.34 6.58 11.57
CA TRP A 523 -0.04 7.01 11.86
C TRP A 523 -0.09 8.43 12.42
N ILE A 524 0.75 8.72 13.43
CA ILE A 524 0.82 10.06 14.04
C ILE A 524 1.21 11.11 12.98
N VAL A 525 2.26 10.83 12.18
CA VAL A 525 2.76 11.74 11.16
C VAL A 525 1.73 11.98 10.05
N GLY A 526 1.13 10.92 9.52
CA GLY A 526 0.18 11.00 8.42
C GLY A 526 -1.24 11.43 8.82
N GLY A 527 -1.56 11.44 10.14
CA GLY A 527 -2.90 11.72 10.65
C GLY A 527 -3.96 10.68 10.24
N ARG A 528 -3.54 9.56 9.64
CA ARG A 528 -4.39 8.50 9.10
C ARG A 528 -3.81 7.12 9.33
N VAL A 529 -4.66 6.11 9.26
CA VAL A 529 -4.21 4.71 9.32
C VAL A 529 -3.27 4.44 8.13
N PRO A 530 -2.05 3.90 8.34
CA PRO A 530 -1.06 3.69 7.29
C PRO A 530 -1.40 2.46 6.43
N MET A 531 -2.26 2.64 5.41
CA MET A 531 -2.75 1.60 4.50
C MET A 531 -2.94 2.12 3.07
N ALA A 532 -2.33 3.27 2.72
CA ALA A 532 -2.62 3.95 1.48
C ALA A 532 -1.74 3.52 0.29
N ASN A 533 -0.58 2.95 0.55
CA ASN A 533 0.35 2.52 -0.50
C ASN A 533 0.91 1.12 -0.25
N GLY A 534 1.63 0.59 -1.24
CA GLY A 534 2.22 -0.74 -1.18
C GLY A 534 3.21 -0.93 -0.02
N TYR A 535 3.99 0.09 0.30
CA TYR A 535 4.93 0.07 1.43
C TYR A 535 4.19 -0.15 2.76
N GLU A 536 3.18 0.65 3.04
CA GLU A 536 2.37 0.56 4.26
C GLU A 536 1.64 -0.79 4.37
N THR A 537 1.17 -1.31 3.24
CA THR A 537 0.53 -2.62 3.16
C THR A 537 1.49 -3.75 3.51
N MET A 538 2.75 -3.69 3.06
CA MET A 538 3.76 -4.70 3.41
C MET A 538 4.13 -4.66 4.90
N LEU A 539 4.22 -3.47 5.51
CA LEU A 539 4.41 -3.34 6.96
C LEU A 539 3.26 -4.00 7.73
N LEU A 540 2.02 -3.76 7.29
CA LEU A 540 0.83 -4.33 7.92
C LEU A 540 0.76 -5.85 7.77
N LEU A 541 1.09 -6.39 6.59
CA LEU A 541 1.21 -7.84 6.35
C LEU A 541 2.23 -8.47 7.28
N ALA A 542 3.42 -7.89 7.39
CA ALA A 542 4.45 -8.35 8.30
C ALA A 542 3.98 -8.34 9.75
N TRP A 543 3.26 -7.29 10.16
CA TRP A 543 2.69 -7.15 11.49
C TRP A 543 1.66 -8.25 11.80
N PHE A 544 0.69 -8.48 10.90
CA PHE A 544 -0.30 -9.54 11.07
C PHE A 544 0.32 -10.92 11.13
N VAL A 545 1.31 -11.21 10.28
CA VAL A 545 2.04 -12.50 10.31
C VAL A 545 2.71 -12.71 11.66
N MET A 546 3.38 -11.70 12.22
CA MET A 546 4.04 -11.82 13.52
C MET A 546 3.03 -12.06 14.66
N VAL A 547 1.91 -11.33 14.66
CA VAL A 547 0.83 -11.54 15.63
C VAL A 547 0.28 -12.97 15.54
N LEU A 548 -0.07 -13.41 14.33
CA LEU A 548 -0.61 -14.76 14.09
C LEU A 548 0.39 -15.85 14.47
N ALA A 549 1.67 -15.66 14.15
CA ALA A 549 2.73 -16.59 14.51
C ALA A 549 2.91 -16.70 16.02
N LEU A 550 2.89 -15.59 16.76
CA LEU A 550 2.98 -15.58 18.23
C LEU A 550 1.78 -16.27 18.88
N VAL A 551 0.58 -16.03 18.38
CA VAL A 551 -0.65 -16.71 18.85
C VAL A 551 -0.57 -18.20 18.55
N ALA A 552 -0.20 -18.57 17.32
CA ALA A 552 -0.07 -19.96 16.90
C ALA A 552 1.06 -20.70 17.60
N ALA A 553 2.17 -20.02 17.94
CA ALA A 553 3.34 -20.60 18.58
C ALA A 553 3.04 -21.22 19.96
N ARG A 554 2.00 -20.75 20.66
CA ARG A 554 1.51 -21.35 21.92
C ARG A 554 1.12 -22.80 21.74
N ARG A 555 0.69 -23.17 20.56
CA ARG A 555 0.23 -24.52 20.22
C ARG A 555 1.13 -25.20 19.16
N PHE A 556 1.71 -24.45 18.25
CA PHE A 556 2.52 -24.92 17.12
C PHE A 556 3.87 -24.22 17.11
N ARG A 557 4.88 -24.81 17.69
CA ARG A 557 6.21 -24.19 17.79
C ARG A 557 6.84 -23.86 16.43
N ILE A 558 6.49 -24.59 15.36
CA ILE A 558 6.91 -24.31 13.98
C ILE A 558 6.35 -22.97 13.44
N ALA A 559 5.34 -22.40 14.07
CA ALA A 559 4.83 -21.11 13.69
C ALA A 559 5.85 -19.96 13.91
N LEU A 560 6.79 -20.09 14.86
CA LEU A 560 7.81 -19.06 15.11
C LEU A 560 8.74 -18.85 13.90
N PRO A 561 9.45 -19.87 13.37
CA PRO A 561 10.27 -19.69 12.17
C PRO A 561 9.45 -19.23 10.97
N PHE A 562 8.20 -19.65 10.84
CA PHE A 562 7.32 -19.18 9.78
C PHE A 562 6.96 -17.71 9.94
N GLY A 563 6.70 -17.26 11.18
CA GLY A 563 6.44 -15.86 11.49
C GLY A 563 7.63 -14.96 11.16
N PHE A 564 8.83 -15.36 11.56
CA PHE A 564 10.07 -14.65 11.23
C PHE A 564 10.31 -14.61 9.72
N LEU A 565 10.24 -15.75 9.04
CA LEU A 565 10.53 -15.84 7.61
C LEU A 565 9.57 -15.00 6.77
N MET A 566 8.27 -15.14 7.00
CA MET A 566 7.27 -14.42 6.22
C MET A 566 7.23 -12.93 6.53
N SER A 567 7.35 -12.53 7.80
CA SER A 567 7.45 -11.12 8.14
C SER A 567 8.72 -10.49 7.56
N GLY A 568 9.86 -11.20 7.65
CA GLY A 568 11.11 -10.77 7.02
C GLY A 568 11.00 -10.64 5.51
N PHE A 569 10.28 -11.54 4.83
CA PHE A 569 10.04 -11.47 3.40
C PHE A 569 9.17 -10.25 3.02
N PHE A 570 8.06 -10.01 3.70
CA PHE A 570 7.22 -8.84 3.42
C PHE A 570 7.96 -7.52 3.67
N LEU A 571 8.76 -7.45 4.74
CA LEU A 571 9.60 -6.28 5.01
C LEU A 571 10.74 -6.12 3.98
N LEU A 572 11.30 -7.21 3.45
CA LEU A 572 12.24 -7.16 2.32
C LEU A 572 11.57 -6.58 1.08
N VAL A 573 10.35 -7.04 0.76
CA VAL A 573 9.58 -6.51 -0.38
C VAL A 573 9.31 -5.02 -0.21
N SER A 574 8.98 -4.56 1.00
CA SER A 574 8.82 -3.12 1.28
C SER A 574 10.09 -2.30 1.08
N HIS A 575 11.27 -2.94 1.20
CA HIS A 575 12.58 -2.29 1.02
C HIS A 575 13.01 -2.18 -0.46
N ILE A 576 12.40 -2.94 -1.37
CA ILE A 576 12.70 -2.89 -2.80
C ILE A 576 12.21 -1.55 -3.38
N ASN A 577 13.03 -0.91 -4.24
CA ASN A 577 12.86 0.45 -4.78
C ASN A 577 11.52 0.77 -5.49
N GLN A 578 10.65 -0.19 -5.69
CA GLN A 578 9.34 0.01 -6.33
C GLN A 578 8.24 0.45 -5.34
N MET A 579 8.54 0.45 -4.03
CA MET A 579 7.58 0.86 -3.01
C MET A 579 8.03 2.17 -2.36
N ASP A 580 7.21 3.21 -2.50
CA ASP A 580 7.53 4.53 -1.96
C ASP A 580 7.28 4.57 -0.44
N PRO A 581 8.31 4.79 0.38
CA PRO A 581 8.18 4.94 1.81
C PRO A 581 7.69 6.32 2.24
N GLN A 582 7.54 7.29 1.33
CA GLN A 582 7.13 8.65 1.66
C GLN A 582 5.73 8.67 2.30
N ILE A 583 5.53 9.61 3.20
CA ILE A 583 4.23 9.87 3.83
C ILE A 583 3.63 11.08 3.10
N THR A 584 2.62 10.84 2.27
CA THR A 584 1.94 11.85 1.46
C THR A 584 0.48 11.96 1.83
N HIS A 585 -0.20 13.02 1.41
CA HIS A 585 -1.65 13.05 1.41
C HIS A 585 -2.22 11.97 0.48
N ILE A 586 -3.36 11.42 0.84
CA ILE A 586 -4.04 10.41 0.02
C ILE A 586 -5.08 11.10 -0.89
N MET A 587 -5.31 10.50 -2.04
CA MET A 587 -6.40 10.94 -2.92
C MET A 587 -7.75 10.92 -2.18
N PRO A 588 -8.64 11.89 -2.41
CA PRO A 588 -9.90 12.01 -1.68
C PRO A 588 -10.75 10.73 -1.68
N VAL A 589 -10.79 9.99 -2.79
CA VAL A 589 -11.53 8.72 -2.93
C VAL A 589 -11.04 7.64 -1.95
N LEU A 590 -9.76 7.65 -1.59
CA LEU A 590 -9.17 6.67 -0.67
C LEU A 590 -9.39 7.04 0.82
N SER A 591 -9.88 8.25 1.11
CA SER A 591 -10.18 8.72 2.46
C SER A 591 -11.52 8.16 2.96
N SER A 592 -11.60 6.84 3.17
CA SER A 592 -12.81 6.15 3.61
C SER A 592 -12.54 5.14 4.73
N PRO A 593 -13.31 5.18 5.84
CA PRO A 593 -13.22 4.16 6.89
C PRO A 593 -13.54 2.74 6.39
N LEU A 594 -14.47 2.59 5.44
CA LEU A 594 -14.81 1.29 4.83
C LEU A 594 -13.63 0.71 4.07
N LEU A 595 -12.87 1.55 3.34
CA LEU A 595 -11.66 1.12 2.66
C LEU A 595 -10.61 0.62 3.65
N SER A 596 -10.40 1.32 4.76
CA SER A 596 -9.45 0.90 5.81
C SER A 596 -9.83 -0.46 6.40
N VAL A 597 -11.11 -0.71 6.65
CA VAL A 597 -11.60 -2.01 7.12
C VAL A 597 -11.38 -3.08 6.04
N HIS A 598 -11.76 -2.81 4.78
CA HIS A 598 -11.56 -3.71 3.65
C HIS A 598 -10.11 -4.16 3.54
N VAL A 599 -9.17 -3.21 3.46
CA VAL A 599 -7.74 -3.48 3.32
C VAL A 599 -7.22 -4.30 4.50
N SER A 600 -7.58 -3.94 5.74
CA SER A 600 -7.15 -4.67 6.95
C SER A 600 -7.57 -6.13 6.93
N VAL A 601 -8.83 -6.39 6.58
CA VAL A 601 -9.41 -7.75 6.55
C VAL A 601 -8.78 -8.60 5.44
N ILE A 602 -8.59 -8.01 4.24
CA ILE A 602 -7.90 -8.68 3.13
C ILE A 602 -6.45 -9.02 3.50
N MET A 603 -5.71 -8.07 4.09
CA MET A 603 -4.31 -8.30 4.47
C MET A 603 -4.18 -9.36 5.56
N MET A 604 -5.09 -9.41 6.52
CA MET A 604 -5.11 -10.49 7.51
C MET A 604 -5.38 -11.85 6.86
N SER A 605 -6.27 -11.94 5.88
CA SER A 605 -6.49 -13.15 5.08
C SER A 605 -5.22 -13.56 4.34
N PHE A 606 -4.57 -12.63 3.65
CA PHE A 606 -3.34 -12.90 2.89
C PHE A 606 -2.20 -13.37 3.79
N ALA A 607 -2.08 -12.82 5.01
CA ALA A 607 -1.14 -13.28 6.01
C ALA A 607 -1.37 -14.75 6.41
N LEU A 608 -2.63 -15.13 6.66
CA LEU A 608 -3.01 -16.52 6.97
C LEU A 608 -2.73 -17.46 5.79
N LEU A 609 -3.08 -17.07 4.56
CA LEU A 609 -2.81 -17.85 3.36
C LEU A 609 -1.32 -18.02 3.10
N SER A 610 -0.51 -17.01 3.37
CA SER A 610 0.96 -17.08 3.28
C SER A 610 1.55 -18.09 4.28
N LEU A 611 1.01 -18.17 5.48
CA LEU A 611 1.41 -19.21 6.45
C LEU A 611 1.01 -20.62 5.98
N THR A 612 -0.14 -20.78 5.30
CA THR A 612 -0.50 -22.08 4.70
C THR A 612 0.47 -22.50 3.58
N PHE A 613 0.93 -21.53 2.78
CA PHE A 613 1.95 -21.76 1.75
C PHE A 613 3.25 -22.30 2.36
N ILE A 614 3.75 -21.67 3.44
CA ILE A 614 4.97 -22.16 4.11
C ILE A 614 4.77 -23.56 4.70
N CYS A 615 3.59 -23.91 5.22
CA CYS A 615 3.28 -25.28 5.63
C CYS A 615 3.41 -26.24 4.46
N GLY A 616 2.88 -25.88 3.28
CA GLY A 616 2.95 -26.68 2.06
C GLY A 616 4.39 -26.87 1.58
N LEU A 617 5.13 -25.78 1.47
CA LEU A 617 6.54 -25.79 1.04
C LEU A 617 7.41 -26.61 1.98
N THR A 618 7.23 -26.46 3.30
CA THR A 618 7.94 -27.26 4.31
C THR A 618 7.65 -28.75 4.15
N ALA A 619 6.39 -29.13 3.91
CA ALA A 619 6.01 -30.51 3.70
C ALA A 619 6.66 -31.11 2.43
N ILE A 620 6.71 -30.34 1.34
CA ILE A 620 7.38 -30.74 0.09
C ILE A 620 8.87 -30.96 0.33
N ILE A 621 9.56 -30.02 0.98
CA ILE A 621 11.00 -30.14 1.29
C ILE A 621 11.27 -31.38 2.15
N LEU A 622 10.48 -31.61 3.20
CA LEU A 622 10.61 -32.79 4.06
C LEU A 622 10.46 -34.10 3.25
N ARG A 623 9.50 -34.14 2.32
CA ARG A 623 9.29 -35.33 1.46
C ARG A 623 10.43 -35.55 0.49
N LEU A 624 11.00 -34.49 -0.09
CA LEU A 624 12.15 -34.58 -0.99
C LEU A 624 13.43 -35.07 -0.27
N VAL A 625 13.66 -34.58 0.94
CA VAL A 625 14.88 -34.92 1.73
C VAL A 625 14.82 -36.32 2.32
N ARG A 626 13.66 -36.78 2.81
CA ARG A 626 13.51 -38.09 3.47
C ARG A 626 13.13 -39.28 2.57
N GLY A 627 12.69 -38.98 1.32
CA GLY A 627 12.22 -40.03 0.40
C GLY A 627 10.80 -40.56 0.73
N ARG A 628 10.35 -41.56 -0.05
CA ARG A 628 8.96 -42.05 -0.01
C ARG A 628 8.61 -42.97 1.18
N ASN A 629 9.58 -43.60 1.81
CA ASN A 629 9.36 -44.78 2.68
C ASN A 629 9.48 -44.52 4.20
N ALA A 630 9.51 -43.26 4.65
CA ALA A 630 9.62 -42.98 6.08
C ALA A 630 8.24 -42.87 6.74
N VAL A 631 7.82 -43.92 7.48
CA VAL A 631 6.53 -44.01 8.20
C VAL A 631 6.35 -42.84 9.19
N GLU A 632 7.42 -42.40 9.86
CA GLU A 632 7.38 -41.23 10.76
C GLU A 632 7.09 -39.90 10.04
N LEU A 633 7.34 -39.83 8.74
CA LEU A 633 7.13 -38.61 7.94
C LEU A 633 5.65 -38.31 7.73
N ASP A 634 4.80 -39.34 7.56
CA ASP A 634 3.40 -39.15 7.29
C ASP A 634 2.70 -38.45 8.47
N GLY A 635 3.05 -38.76 9.72
CA GLY A 635 2.55 -38.06 10.90
C GLY A 635 2.97 -36.57 10.96
N GLN A 636 4.16 -36.24 10.46
CA GLN A 636 4.62 -34.85 10.38
C GLN A 636 3.89 -34.07 9.26
N LEU A 637 3.71 -34.69 8.10
CA LEU A 637 2.92 -34.14 7.00
C LEU A 637 1.47 -33.90 7.41
N ASP A 638 0.86 -34.83 8.14
CA ASP A 638 -0.49 -34.70 8.67
C ASP A 638 -0.62 -33.56 9.68
N SER A 639 0.41 -33.36 10.52
CA SER A 639 0.47 -32.22 11.47
C SER A 639 0.56 -30.88 10.76
N LEU A 640 1.37 -30.78 9.70
CA LEU A 640 1.45 -29.58 8.86
C LEU A 640 0.13 -29.33 8.09
N ALA A 641 -0.51 -30.41 7.59
CA ALA A 641 -1.82 -30.30 6.92
C ALA A 641 -2.90 -29.83 7.88
N LEU A 642 -2.87 -30.31 9.14
CA LEU A 642 -3.80 -29.88 10.18
C LEU A 642 -3.62 -28.39 10.50
N LEU A 643 -2.37 -27.92 10.68
CA LEU A 643 -2.08 -26.49 10.89
C LEU A 643 -2.55 -25.66 9.69
N SER A 644 -2.21 -26.08 8.48
CA SER A 644 -2.62 -25.39 7.26
C SER A 644 -4.15 -25.29 7.14
N ARG A 645 -4.89 -26.37 7.45
CA ARG A 645 -6.37 -26.36 7.46
C ARG A 645 -6.95 -25.45 8.56
N LEU A 646 -6.33 -25.39 9.73
CA LEU A 646 -6.71 -24.47 10.80
C LEU A 646 -6.58 -23.00 10.39
N LEU A 647 -5.53 -22.67 9.65
CA LEU A 647 -5.30 -21.33 9.14
C LEU A 647 -6.21 -20.99 7.94
N LEU A 648 -6.54 -21.99 7.12
CA LEU A 648 -7.36 -21.84 5.90
C LEU A 648 -8.78 -21.34 6.20
N TYR A 649 -9.47 -21.90 7.19
CA TYR A 649 -10.87 -21.52 7.44
C TYR A 649 -11.06 -20.05 7.83
N PRO A 650 -10.31 -19.49 8.81
CA PRO A 650 -10.38 -18.06 9.08
C PRO A 650 -9.87 -17.22 7.92
N ALA A 651 -8.89 -17.70 7.14
CA ALA A 651 -8.42 -16.99 5.96
C ALA A 651 -9.53 -16.82 4.91
N LEU A 652 -10.25 -17.90 4.59
CA LEU A 652 -11.38 -17.85 3.67
C LEU A 652 -12.52 -16.95 4.19
N ALA A 653 -12.80 -17.01 5.49
CA ALA A 653 -13.81 -16.16 6.09
C ALA A 653 -13.44 -14.68 5.95
N LEU A 654 -12.19 -14.33 6.27
CA LEU A 654 -11.69 -12.95 6.14
C LEU A 654 -11.63 -12.52 4.67
N LEU A 655 -11.21 -13.42 3.75
CA LEU A 655 -11.16 -13.10 2.33
C LEU A 655 -12.57 -12.79 1.78
N GLY A 656 -13.54 -13.63 2.12
CA GLY A 656 -14.93 -13.41 1.73
C GLY A 656 -15.50 -12.11 2.30
N VAL A 657 -15.32 -11.87 3.61
CA VAL A 657 -15.74 -10.60 4.24
C VAL A 657 -15.04 -9.42 3.57
N GLY A 658 -13.72 -9.52 3.37
CA GLY A 658 -12.92 -8.45 2.77
C GLY A 658 -13.40 -8.09 1.37
N ILE A 659 -13.57 -9.06 0.47
CA ILE A 659 -14.06 -8.84 -0.90
C ILE A 659 -15.39 -8.07 -0.88
N PHE A 660 -16.35 -8.50 -0.08
CA PHE A 660 -17.68 -7.89 -0.10
C PHE A 660 -17.78 -6.59 0.68
N VAL A 661 -16.94 -6.34 1.69
CA VAL A 661 -16.76 -4.99 2.28
C VAL A 661 -16.17 -4.03 1.23
N GLY A 662 -15.23 -4.51 0.41
CA GLY A 662 -14.72 -3.75 -0.74
C GLY A 662 -15.82 -3.41 -1.76
N ALA A 663 -16.69 -4.36 -2.06
CA ALA A 663 -17.84 -4.13 -2.93
C ALA A 663 -18.83 -3.09 -2.36
N ILE A 664 -19.05 -3.09 -1.04
CA ILE A 664 -19.86 -2.04 -0.38
C ILE A 664 -19.18 -0.68 -0.52
N TRP A 665 -17.87 -0.59 -0.27
CA TRP A 665 -17.12 0.64 -0.45
C TRP A 665 -17.16 1.15 -1.89
N ALA A 666 -16.95 0.28 -2.88
CA ALA A 666 -17.03 0.62 -4.30
C ALA A 666 -18.41 1.20 -4.67
N ASN A 667 -19.49 0.59 -4.17
CA ASN A 667 -20.85 1.09 -4.38
C ASN A 667 -21.11 2.46 -3.70
N VAL A 668 -20.45 2.74 -2.59
CA VAL A 668 -20.56 4.07 -1.93
C VAL A 668 -19.70 5.11 -2.63
N SER A 669 -18.53 4.74 -3.16
CA SER A 669 -17.56 5.69 -3.73
C SER A 669 -17.86 6.03 -5.20
N TRP A 670 -18.25 5.05 -6.02
CA TRP A 670 -18.48 5.24 -7.47
C TRP A 670 -19.72 4.56 -8.05
N GLY A 671 -20.59 4.05 -7.21
CA GLY A 671 -21.94 3.62 -7.63
C GLY A 671 -22.06 2.19 -8.14
N ALA A 672 -20.98 1.47 -8.33
CA ALA A 672 -21.02 0.08 -8.75
C ALA A 672 -20.39 -0.80 -7.68
N TYR A 673 -21.15 -1.77 -7.13
CA TYR A 673 -20.61 -2.69 -6.13
C TYR A 673 -19.72 -3.79 -6.73
N TRP A 674 -19.77 -3.97 -8.05
CA TRP A 674 -18.94 -4.92 -8.78
C TRP A 674 -18.79 -4.49 -10.23
N SER A 675 -17.56 -4.25 -10.66
CA SER A 675 -17.23 -3.74 -12.00
C SER A 675 -16.44 -4.74 -12.86
N TRP A 676 -16.17 -5.95 -12.32
CA TRP A 676 -15.29 -6.95 -12.95
C TRP A 676 -13.86 -6.44 -13.19
N ASP A 677 -13.43 -5.45 -12.46
CA ASP A 677 -12.04 -5.01 -12.46
C ASP A 677 -11.09 -6.16 -12.16
N ALA A 678 -9.87 -6.10 -12.69
CA ALA A 678 -8.89 -7.16 -12.56
C ALA A 678 -8.62 -7.55 -11.09
N LYS A 679 -8.67 -6.60 -10.15
CA LYS A 679 -8.45 -6.84 -8.71
C LYS A 679 -9.60 -7.58 -8.06
N GLU A 680 -10.84 -7.22 -8.40
CA GLU A 680 -12.06 -7.92 -7.96
C GLU A 680 -12.07 -9.36 -8.49
N VAL A 681 -11.78 -9.52 -9.79
CA VAL A 681 -11.74 -10.82 -10.47
C VAL A 681 -10.69 -11.75 -9.84
N TRP A 682 -9.47 -11.28 -9.61
CA TRP A 682 -8.41 -12.10 -9.02
C TRP A 682 -8.63 -12.36 -7.53
N GLY A 683 -9.25 -11.43 -6.80
CA GLY A 683 -9.73 -11.67 -5.45
C GLY A 683 -10.74 -12.82 -5.38
N LEU A 684 -11.71 -12.81 -6.28
CA LEU A 684 -12.72 -13.88 -6.39
C LEU A 684 -12.09 -15.22 -6.84
N ILE A 685 -11.18 -15.21 -7.81
CA ILE A 685 -10.43 -16.42 -8.22
C ILE A 685 -9.67 -17.00 -7.04
N THR A 686 -8.98 -16.17 -6.24
CA THR A 686 -8.26 -16.62 -5.05
C THR A 686 -9.22 -17.25 -4.05
N LEU A 687 -10.36 -16.62 -3.77
CA LEU A 687 -11.39 -17.19 -2.90
C LEU A 687 -11.88 -18.57 -3.42
N MET A 688 -12.17 -18.70 -4.71
CA MET A 688 -12.63 -19.93 -5.31
C MET A 688 -11.59 -21.04 -5.26
N VAL A 689 -10.33 -20.75 -5.59
CA VAL A 689 -9.21 -21.72 -5.57
C VAL A 689 -9.00 -22.25 -4.16
N TYR A 690 -8.90 -21.38 -3.16
CA TYR A 690 -8.72 -21.81 -1.78
C TYR A 690 -9.97 -22.47 -1.19
N ALA A 691 -11.18 -22.15 -1.66
CA ALA A 691 -12.41 -22.84 -1.29
C ALA A 691 -12.39 -24.34 -1.70
N VAL A 692 -11.71 -24.71 -2.81
CA VAL A 692 -11.49 -26.11 -3.17
C VAL A 692 -10.76 -26.86 -2.06
N ALA A 693 -9.76 -26.25 -1.42
CA ALA A 693 -9.04 -26.87 -0.30
C ALA A 693 -9.92 -27.05 0.96
N ALA A 694 -10.91 -26.18 1.17
CA ALA A 694 -11.91 -26.37 2.23
C ALA A 694 -12.82 -27.59 1.97
N HIS A 695 -12.95 -28.00 0.70
CA HIS A 695 -13.68 -29.19 0.26
C HIS A 695 -12.78 -30.43 0.06
N ALA A 696 -11.57 -30.46 0.65
CA ALA A 696 -10.58 -31.51 0.48
C ALA A 696 -11.15 -32.94 0.74
N ALA A 697 -12.14 -33.09 1.62
CA ALA A 697 -12.81 -34.38 1.85
C ALA A 697 -13.58 -34.92 0.63
N SER A 698 -13.98 -34.06 -0.30
CA SER A 698 -14.72 -34.41 -1.51
C SER A 698 -13.81 -34.63 -2.72
N VAL A 699 -12.56 -34.14 -2.68
CA VAL A 699 -11.58 -34.22 -3.77
C VAL A 699 -10.56 -35.31 -3.46
N PRO A 700 -10.50 -36.45 -4.20
CA PRO A 700 -9.66 -37.59 -3.90
C PRO A 700 -8.18 -37.25 -3.73
N PHE A 701 -7.63 -36.39 -4.60
CA PHE A 701 -6.24 -35.91 -4.55
C PHE A 701 -5.93 -35.17 -3.25
N LEU A 702 -6.86 -34.33 -2.75
CA LEU A 702 -6.68 -33.47 -1.57
C LEU A 702 -6.92 -34.22 -0.24
N ARG A 703 -7.45 -35.45 -0.29
CA ARG A 703 -7.56 -36.31 0.90
C ARG A 703 -6.19 -36.73 1.41
N ARG A 704 -5.22 -36.93 0.49
CA ARG A 704 -3.84 -37.27 0.83
C ARG A 704 -3.10 -36.01 1.29
N SER A 705 -2.41 -36.05 2.44
CA SER A 705 -1.71 -34.88 3.01
C SER A 705 -0.73 -34.26 2.00
N MET A 706 0.02 -35.09 1.24
CA MET A 706 0.95 -34.56 0.24
C MET A 706 0.24 -33.87 -0.92
N GLY A 707 -0.87 -34.43 -1.43
CA GLY A 707 -1.67 -33.78 -2.46
C GLY A 707 -2.24 -32.44 -2.01
N TYR A 708 -2.68 -32.37 -0.74
CA TYR A 708 -3.12 -31.13 -0.11
C TYR A 708 -1.99 -30.08 -0.06
N HIS A 709 -0.79 -30.48 0.38
CA HIS A 709 0.36 -29.57 0.47
C HIS A 709 0.82 -29.04 -0.88
N ILE A 710 0.86 -29.88 -1.92
CA ILE A 710 1.15 -29.45 -3.30
C ILE A 710 0.11 -28.44 -3.76
N PHE A 711 -1.18 -28.73 -3.55
CA PHE A 711 -2.26 -27.82 -3.91
C PHE A 711 -2.14 -26.46 -3.23
N MET A 712 -1.91 -26.43 -1.90
CA MET A 712 -1.77 -25.20 -1.12
C MET A 712 -0.56 -24.36 -1.57
N THR A 713 0.53 -25.04 -1.96
CA THR A 713 1.73 -24.36 -2.49
C THR A 713 1.45 -23.72 -3.84
N LEU A 714 0.74 -24.40 -4.74
CA LEU A 714 0.38 -23.86 -6.05
C LEU A 714 -0.72 -22.78 -5.95
N ALA A 715 -1.68 -22.95 -5.05
CA ALA A 715 -2.74 -21.96 -4.80
C ALA A 715 -2.18 -20.59 -4.42
N PHE A 716 -1.02 -20.53 -3.79
CA PHE A 716 -0.36 -19.27 -3.44
C PHE A 716 -0.04 -18.39 -4.65
N LEU A 717 0.12 -18.97 -5.83
CA LEU A 717 0.32 -18.21 -7.07
C LEU A 717 -0.87 -17.29 -7.38
N THR A 718 -2.10 -17.68 -7.01
CA THR A 718 -3.28 -16.80 -7.17
C THR A 718 -3.20 -15.57 -6.28
N LEU A 719 -2.69 -15.72 -5.06
CA LEU A 719 -2.46 -14.59 -4.15
C LEU A 719 -1.37 -13.66 -4.68
N VAL A 720 -0.24 -14.22 -5.17
CA VAL A 720 0.83 -13.43 -5.81
C VAL A 720 0.27 -12.67 -7.02
N MET A 721 -0.56 -13.31 -7.83
CA MET A 721 -1.19 -12.64 -8.97
C MET A 721 -2.17 -11.55 -8.52
N THR A 722 -3.01 -11.80 -7.51
CA THR A 722 -3.96 -10.83 -6.96
C THR A 722 -3.26 -9.57 -6.44
N TYR A 723 -2.13 -9.71 -5.78
CA TYR A 723 -1.42 -8.58 -5.20
C TYR A 723 -0.41 -7.96 -6.18
N PHE A 724 0.55 -8.73 -6.68
CA PHE A 724 1.63 -8.20 -7.53
C PHE A 724 1.24 -8.17 -9.01
N GLY A 725 0.62 -9.23 -9.52
CA GLY A 725 0.24 -9.33 -10.92
C GLY A 725 -0.74 -8.24 -11.34
N VAL A 726 -1.75 -7.97 -10.52
CA VAL A 726 -2.73 -6.92 -10.80
C VAL A 726 -2.09 -5.54 -10.66
N ASN A 727 -1.43 -5.24 -9.53
CA ASN A 727 -0.92 -3.89 -9.29
C ASN A 727 0.18 -3.46 -10.27
N TYR A 728 1.08 -4.37 -10.66
CA TYR A 728 2.27 -4.02 -11.44
C TYR A 728 2.25 -4.49 -12.89
N PHE A 729 1.31 -5.39 -13.25
CA PHE A 729 1.26 -5.95 -14.60
C PHE A 729 -0.07 -5.72 -15.29
N LEU A 730 -1.22 -6.05 -14.69
CA LEU A 730 -2.53 -5.90 -15.36
C LEU A 730 -3.01 -4.44 -15.33
N GLY A 731 -2.88 -3.75 -14.19
CA GLY A 731 -3.50 -2.45 -13.97
C GLY A 731 -5.00 -2.57 -13.66
N GLY A 732 -5.76 -1.48 -13.83
CA GLY A 732 -7.21 -1.41 -13.60
C GLY A 732 -7.59 -0.22 -12.69
N MET A 733 -8.89 -0.02 -12.46
CA MET A 733 -9.41 1.11 -11.67
C MET A 733 -8.91 1.13 -10.21
N HIS A 734 -8.50 -0.01 -9.66
CA HIS A 734 -7.96 -0.17 -8.32
C HIS A 734 -6.42 -0.17 -8.25
N SER A 735 -5.71 0.12 -9.34
CA SER A 735 -4.25 0.22 -9.32
C SER A 735 -3.81 1.63 -8.93
N TYR A 736 -3.68 1.87 -7.63
CA TYR A 736 -3.18 3.13 -7.05
C TYR A 736 -1.67 3.07 -6.74
N ALA A 737 -0.91 2.21 -7.42
CA ALA A 737 0.53 2.04 -7.23
C ALA A 737 1.33 2.93 -8.20
#